data_904568942a47e8cc5a327cd03ddaa779
#
_entry.id   904568942a47e8cc5a327cd03ddaa779
#
_cell.length_a   1.000
_cell.length_b   1.000
_cell.length_c   1.000
_cell.angle_alpha   90.00
_cell.angle_beta   90.00
_cell.angle_gamma   90.00
#
_symmetry.space_group_name_H-M   'P 1'
#
loop_
_entity.id
_entity.type
_entity.pdbx_description
1 polymer ?
#
loop_
_entity_poly.entity_id
_entity_poly.type
_entity_poly.pdbx_seq_one_letter_code
_entity_poly.pdbx_strand_id
1 'polypeptide(L)'
;MNRQQRATYVAAALVIAVWGASTLGMAQDCPELVGRWPYGPAYGVRASGSFAYFGSGAVLIIADVSEPAAPHVVGKVDLPGVVWGLAVSGDRAYVASGEGGLAVVDVSTPASATVVGGLDTAELALGVAVSSGYAYLVDRDAGLRIIDVSDPASPFEVSFVDTPGVAWGVAVAGSYAYVAAGFDGLRVIDISNPAMPSEVGAVDTPGEAIRVAVSGSHAYVADGLDGLQVIDVSTPGSPVRVGSLNLVGYAQAIDVSGAFAFVGLLEFGLRVIDISTPANPIQVGSMDTPGWACGVAVNGGSAFVADYFGGLRVIDVTDPGSPFEVGHIDTPGEAMDVVAAGSHAYVADRSSGLRVIDTSDPTSPVEVGHVATPGQPMGQPMGVAIAGSHAFVAAFHYGLRIIDVSSPASPFEVGSVDTPGEAYGVAVSGSYAYVADGNGGLRVIDVSSPGSPAEVGFIDPPGGAFDVAVAGGHAYTAAGDAGLLVIDVSSPSNPVLVGSLSTPGYAQGIDVSGAIAWVADDSGGLRVIDVSTPANPVEVSFFDEGYGRAYDVAVAGRFAYVANFSRLMVIDVSDVTEPVEAGSFDTPGLAWGVAASGEFIFVADYDAGVEIFQVCPEWPFADGFESGDTSAWSATVP
;
A
#
# COMPACT_ATOMS: atom_id res chain seq x y z
N MET A 1 10.03 -21.02 -8.48
CA MET A 1 8.92 -20.95 -7.51
C MET A 1 7.71 -21.69 -8.04
N ASN A 2 7.00 -22.43 -7.20
CA ASN A 2 5.93 -23.33 -7.65
C ASN A 2 4.65 -22.50 -7.90
N ARG A 3 3.80 -22.88 -8.88
CA ARG A 3 2.57 -22.14 -9.28
C ARG A 3 1.63 -21.76 -8.11
N GLN A 4 1.70 -22.46 -6.99
CA GLN A 4 0.90 -22.15 -5.79
C GLN A 4 1.47 -20.99 -4.94
N GLN A 5 2.76 -20.70 -5.02
CA GLN A 5 3.35 -19.60 -4.24
C GLN A 5 3.16 -18.22 -4.90
N ARG A 6 3.01 -18.18 -6.23
CA ARG A 6 2.76 -16.91 -6.96
C ARG A 6 1.32 -16.39 -6.81
N ALA A 7 0.35 -17.28 -6.69
CA ALA A 7 -1.04 -16.90 -6.41
C ALA A 7 -1.23 -16.33 -4.98
N THR A 8 -0.34 -16.67 -4.06
CA THR A 8 -0.43 -16.24 -2.65
C THR A 8 -0.01 -14.78 -2.45
N TYR A 9 0.85 -14.22 -3.31
CA TYR A 9 1.30 -12.83 -3.16
C TYR A 9 0.30 -11.78 -3.67
N VAL A 10 -0.51 -12.11 -4.66
CA VAL A 10 -1.61 -11.23 -5.12
C VAL A 10 -2.84 -11.38 -4.20
N ALA A 11 -3.01 -12.55 -3.58
CA ALA A 11 -4.11 -12.82 -2.66
C ALA A 11 -3.80 -12.36 -1.20
N ALA A 12 -2.53 -12.22 -0.82
CA ALA A 12 -2.17 -11.79 0.53
C ALA A 12 -2.40 -10.29 0.78
N ALA A 13 -2.45 -9.47 -0.27
CA ALA A 13 -2.86 -8.06 -0.15
C ALA A 13 -4.39 -7.89 0.01
N LEU A 14 -5.17 -8.97 0.00
CA LEU A 14 -6.61 -8.92 -0.13
C LEU A 14 -7.42 -9.75 0.89
N VAL A 15 -6.80 -10.28 1.92
CA VAL A 15 -7.54 -11.03 2.95
C VAL A 15 -7.28 -10.36 4.28
N ILE A 16 -8.20 -9.60 4.75
CA ILE A 16 -8.66 -9.40 6.12
C ILE A 16 -9.15 -7.95 6.30
N ALA A 17 -10.40 -7.78 6.34
CA ALA A 17 -11.08 -6.83 7.18
C ALA A 17 -12.46 -7.40 7.46
N VAL A 18 -12.76 -7.82 8.63
CA VAL A 18 -14.12 -7.90 9.20
C VAL A 18 -14.02 -8.03 10.71
N TRP A 19 -14.48 -7.06 11.41
CA TRP A 19 -15.64 -7.05 12.34
C TRP A 19 -15.64 -5.73 13.11
N GLY A 20 -16.60 -4.90 12.81
CA GLY A 20 -16.91 -3.72 13.61
C GLY A 20 -17.49 -4.12 14.96
N ALA A 21 -16.99 -3.52 16.01
CA ALA A 21 -17.60 -3.52 17.33
C ALA A 21 -17.99 -2.08 17.68
N SER A 22 -19.27 -1.88 17.93
CA SER A 22 -19.88 -0.66 18.40
C SER A 22 -19.21 -0.13 19.67
N THR A 23 -18.68 1.08 19.62
CA THR A 23 -18.10 1.79 20.75
C THR A 23 -19.14 2.52 21.58
N LEU A 24 -19.10 2.29 22.87
CA LEU A 24 -19.56 3.24 23.87
C LEU A 24 -18.51 4.35 23.99
N GLY A 25 -18.94 5.60 23.79
CA GLY A 25 -18.07 6.74 23.76
C GLY A 25 -17.29 6.96 25.05
N MET A 26 -16.07 7.37 24.86
CA MET A 26 -15.26 8.28 25.66
C MET A 26 -13.77 8.06 25.32
N ALA A 27 -13.17 8.94 24.59
CA ALA A 27 -11.85 9.48 24.79
C ALA A 27 -11.49 10.25 23.53
N GLN A 28 -10.84 11.34 23.70
CA GLN A 28 -10.20 12.10 22.65
C GLN A 28 -9.40 11.12 21.79
N ASP A 29 -9.65 11.09 20.46
CA ASP A 29 -8.98 10.20 19.53
C ASP A 29 -7.46 10.41 19.65
N CYS A 30 -6.78 9.45 20.22
CA CYS A 30 -5.33 9.45 20.36
C CYS A 30 -4.81 8.09 19.86
N PRO A 31 -3.87 8.09 18.89
CA PRO A 31 -3.14 9.24 18.32
C PRO A 31 -3.97 10.08 17.36
N GLU A 32 -3.65 11.37 17.21
CA GLU A 32 -4.29 12.27 16.25
C GLU A 32 -3.48 12.33 14.95
N LEU A 33 -4.11 12.04 13.82
CA LEU A 33 -3.51 12.24 12.50
C LEU A 33 -3.33 13.74 12.24
N VAL A 34 -2.10 14.20 12.07
CA VAL A 34 -1.77 15.61 11.82
C VAL A 34 -1.38 15.91 10.39
N GLY A 35 -0.93 14.91 9.64
CA GLY A 35 -0.59 15.07 8.23
C GLY A 35 -0.35 13.75 7.52
N ARG A 36 -0.28 13.83 6.18
CA ARG A 36 -0.04 12.70 5.28
C ARG A 36 0.89 13.08 4.15
N TRP A 37 1.74 12.16 3.75
CA TRP A 37 2.35 12.11 2.43
C TRP A 37 1.72 10.91 1.68
N PRO A 38 0.55 11.09 1.03
CA PRO A 38 -0.38 10.01 0.69
C PRO A 38 -0.09 9.38 -0.67
N TYR A 39 1.13 9.49 -1.15
CA TYR A 39 1.52 9.00 -2.47
C TYR A 39 1.96 7.54 -2.44
N GLY A 40 1.56 6.81 -3.46
CA GLY A 40 1.86 5.40 -3.63
C GLY A 40 1.70 4.96 -5.09
N PRO A 41 1.59 3.67 -5.37
CA PRO A 41 1.49 3.14 -6.72
C PRO A 41 0.17 3.48 -7.42
N ALA A 42 0.16 3.35 -8.76
CA ALA A 42 -1.00 3.64 -9.60
C ALA A 42 -1.79 2.37 -9.93
N TYR A 43 -3.06 2.31 -9.49
CA TYR A 43 -3.97 1.18 -9.78
C TYR A 43 -5.02 1.50 -10.83
N GLY A 44 -5.71 2.63 -10.70
CA GLY A 44 -6.82 3.02 -11.56
C GLY A 44 -6.48 4.18 -12.49
N VAL A 45 -6.98 4.15 -13.72
CA VAL A 45 -6.85 5.25 -14.68
C VAL A 45 -8.13 5.43 -15.49
N ARG A 46 -8.45 6.69 -15.83
CA ARG A 46 -9.44 7.07 -16.83
C ARG A 46 -8.91 8.23 -17.65
N ALA A 47 -9.34 8.31 -18.91
CA ALA A 47 -9.02 9.42 -19.77
C ALA A 47 -10.32 10.09 -20.27
N SER A 48 -10.32 11.42 -20.28
CA SER A 48 -11.44 12.22 -20.76
C SER A 48 -10.93 13.52 -21.38
N GLY A 49 -11.25 13.77 -22.65
CA GLY A 49 -10.73 14.93 -23.37
C GLY A 49 -9.22 14.93 -23.44
N SER A 50 -8.59 16.01 -22.98
CA SER A 50 -7.14 16.18 -22.91
C SER A 50 -6.54 15.80 -21.56
N PHE A 51 -7.30 15.19 -20.66
CA PHE A 51 -6.84 14.86 -19.34
C PHE A 51 -6.85 13.35 -19.07
N ALA A 52 -5.82 12.88 -18.37
CA ALA A 52 -5.80 11.57 -17.71
C ALA A 52 -5.97 11.78 -16.20
N TYR A 53 -6.82 10.95 -15.60
CA TYR A 53 -7.10 10.89 -14.17
C TYR A 53 -6.61 9.55 -13.67
N PHE A 54 -5.75 9.53 -12.67
CA PHE A 54 -5.19 8.28 -12.15
C PHE A 54 -4.86 8.39 -10.66
N GLY A 55 -4.82 7.24 -9.99
CA GLY A 55 -4.40 7.17 -8.61
C GLY A 55 -2.89 7.19 -8.45
N SER A 56 -2.42 7.76 -7.36
CA SER A 56 -1.09 7.56 -6.82
C SER A 56 -1.26 7.40 -5.30
N GLY A 57 -1.37 6.15 -4.84
CA GLY A 57 -1.81 5.87 -3.48
C GLY A 57 -3.20 6.47 -3.21
N ALA A 58 -3.31 7.25 -2.15
CA ALA A 58 -4.53 7.95 -1.77
C ALA A 58 -4.68 9.35 -2.43
N VAL A 59 -3.99 9.61 -3.53
CA VAL A 59 -4.09 10.86 -4.29
C VAL A 59 -4.72 10.61 -5.65
N LEU A 60 -5.74 11.39 -6.01
CA LEU A 60 -6.18 11.52 -7.40
C LEU A 60 -5.27 12.53 -8.11
N ILE A 61 -4.54 12.07 -9.11
CA ILE A 61 -3.70 12.92 -9.97
C ILE A 61 -4.46 13.22 -11.26
N ILE A 62 -4.39 14.48 -11.70
CA ILE A 62 -4.93 14.95 -12.97
C ILE A 62 -3.76 15.40 -13.83
N ALA A 63 -3.56 14.75 -14.97
CA ALA A 63 -2.50 15.09 -15.92
C ALA A 63 -3.09 15.66 -17.21
N ASP A 64 -2.49 16.72 -17.74
CA ASP A 64 -2.72 17.15 -19.12
C ASP A 64 -1.93 16.22 -20.05
N VAL A 65 -2.63 15.58 -20.95
CA VAL A 65 -2.12 14.62 -21.94
C VAL A 65 -2.43 15.07 -23.36
N SER A 66 -2.73 16.37 -23.54
CA SER A 66 -2.95 16.96 -24.88
C SER A 66 -1.74 16.80 -25.78
N GLU A 67 -0.55 16.77 -25.20
CA GLU A 67 0.71 16.38 -25.85
C GLU A 67 1.18 15.03 -25.26
N PRO A 68 0.80 13.90 -25.84
CA PRO A 68 1.08 12.58 -25.27
C PRO A 68 2.55 12.28 -24.95
N ALA A 69 3.47 12.89 -25.70
CA ALA A 69 4.92 12.75 -25.49
C ALA A 69 5.46 13.62 -24.34
N ALA A 70 4.65 14.50 -23.77
CA ALA A 70 5.02 15.38 -22.67
C ALA A 70 3.88 15.53 -21.65
N PRO A 71 3.38 14.41 -21.09
CA PRO A 71 2.32 14.48 -20.08
C PRO A 71 2.83 15.19 -18.83
N HIS A 72 1.98 16.01 -18.21
CA HIS A 72 2.36 16.72 -16.99
C HIS A 72 1.19 16.88 -16.03
N VAL A 73 1.49 16.83 -14.75
CA VAL A 73 0.49 16.98 -13.69
C VAL A 73 0.00 18.41 -13.62
N VAL A 74 -1.33 18.57 -13.66
CA VAL A 74 -2.00 19.88 -13.54
C VAL A 74 -2.85 20.01 -12.30
N GLY A 75 -3.18 18.90 -11.62
CA GLY A 75 -3.97 18.90 -10.41
C GLY A 75 -3.76 17.65 -9.58
N LYS A 76 -3.97 17.79 -8.26
CA LYS A 76 -3.87 16.71 -7.27
C LYS A 76 -4.96 16.90 -6.23
N VAL A 77 -5.54 15.80 -5.76
CA VAL A 77 -6.58 15.79 -4.71
C VAL A 77 -6.33 14.63 -3.78
N ASP A 78 -6.12 14.93 -2.50
CA ASP A 78 -5.99 13.90 -1.47
C ASP A 78 -7.37 13.30 -1.16
N LEU A 79 -7.40 11.99 -1.02
CA LEU A 79 -8.61 11.19 -0.83
C LEU A 79 -8.53 10.41 0.49
N PRO A 80 -9.67 9.95 1.03
CA PRO A 80 -9.70 9.22 2.29
C PRO A 80 -9.02 7.85 2.24
N GLY A 81 -8.85 7.25 1.04
CA GLY A 81 -8.23 5.95 0.86
C GLY A 81 -7.61 5.79 -0.52
N VAL A 82 -6.95 4.66 -0.75
CA VAL A 82 -6.24 4.33 -2.00
C VAL A 82 -7.18 4.31 -3.20
N VAL A 83 -6.76 4.89 -4.32
CA VAL A 83 -7.54 4.97 -5.58
C VAL A 83 -7.47 3.64 -6.33
N TRP A 84 -8.45 2.76 -6.16
CA TRP A 84 -8.54 1.48 -6.86
C TRP A 84 -9.21 1.57 -8.22
N GLY A 85 -10.22 2.41 -8.34
CA GLY A 85 -10.95 2.59 -9.58
C GLY A 85 -11.61 3.95 -9.66
N LEU A 86 -11.85 4.44 -10.86
CA LEU A 86 -12.51 5.74 -11.04
C LEU A 86 -13.33 5.78 -12.32
N ALA A 87 -14.31 6.67 -12.32
CA ALA A 87 -15.11 7.04 -13.50
C ALA A 87 -15.17 8.57 -13.60
N VAL A 88 -15.17 9.07 -14.84
CA VAL A 88 -15.30 10.52 -15.10
C VAL A 88 -16.57 10.76 -15.89
N SER A 89 -17.40 11.70 -15.42
CA SER A 89 -18.63 12.09 -16.11
C SER A 89 -18.82 13.60 -15.99
N GLY A 90 -18.75 14.31 -17.11
CA GLY A 90 -18.76 15.77 -17.15
C GLY A 90 -17.61 16.35 -16.33
N ASP A 91 -17.94 17.26 -15.41
CA ASP A 91 -16.98 17.96 -14.55
C ASP A 91 -16.72 17.24 -13.21
N ARG A 92 -17.02 15.94 -13.12
CA ARG A 92 -16.89 15.14 -11.90
C ARG A 92 -16.10 13.87 -12.13
N ALA A 93 -15.17 13.59 -11.22
CA ALA A 93 -14.56 12.28 -11.05
C ALA A 93 -15.21 11.59 -9.84
N TYR A 94 -15.57 10.33 -10.01
CA TYR A 94 -16.11 9.45 -9.00
C TYR A 94 -15.06 8.37 -8.73
N VAL A 95 -14.62 8.26 -7.50
CA VAL A 95 -13.45 7.44 -7.15
C VAL A 95 -13.86 6.38 -6.15
N ALA A 96 -13.58 5.12 -6.49
CA ALA A 96 -13.58 4.01 -5.54
C ALA A 96 -12.28 4.11 -4.74
N SER A 97 -12.40 4.59 -3.51
CA SER A 97 -11.29 5.01 -2.65
C SER A 97 -11.03 3.99 -1.53
N GLY A 98 -10.98 2.70 -1.88
CA GLY A 98 -10.72 1.63 -0.92
C GLY A 98 -11.61 1.71 0.32
N GLU A 99 -11.03 1.74 1.50
CA GLU A 99 -11.74 1.88 2.79
C GLU A 99 -12.48 3.20 2.93
N GLY A 100 -12.12 4.24 2.17
CA GLY A 100 -12.82 5.52 2.12
C GLY A 100 -14.11 5.51 1.27
N GLY A 101 -14.51 4.37 0.71
CA GLY A 101 -15.74 4.20 -0.06
C GLY A 101 -15.76 5.01 -1.37
N LEU A 102 -16.85 5.76 -1.62
CA LEU A 102 -16.99 6.63 -2.79
C LEU A 102 -16.54 8.05 -2.46
N ALA A 103 -15.60 8.58 -3.23
CA ALA A 103 -15.28 10.01 -3.23
C ALA A 103 -15.78 10.67 -4.54
N VAL A 104 -16.34 11.87 -4.42
CA VAL A 104 -16.80 12.69 -5.56
C VAL A 104 -15.95 13.95 -5.62
N VAL A 105 -15.24 14.13 -6.73
CA VAL A 105 -14.28 15.22 -6.94
C VAL A 105 -14.77 16.14 -8.05
N ASP A 106 -14.79 17.44 -7.79
CA ASP A 106 -14.98 18.47 -8.82
C ASP A 106 -13.67 18.63 -9.61
N VAL A 107 -13.72 18.31 -10.88
CA VAL A 107 -12.59 18.40 -11.81
C VAL A 107 -12.83 19.42 -12.93
N SER A 108 -13.82 20.30 -12.76
CA SER A 108 -14.16 21.36 -13.74
C SER A 108 -12.96 22.30 -13.99
N THR A 109 -12.12 22.47 -12.99
CA THR A 109 -10.85 23.20 -13.09
C THR A 109 -9.75 22.30 -12.51
N PRO A 110 -9.04 21.53 -13.34
CA PRO A 110 -8.06 20.54 -12.89
C PRO A 110 -7.04 21.03 -11.87
N ALA A 111 -6.51 22.26 -12.06
CA ALA A 111 -5.52 22.84 -11.15
C ALA A 111 -6.07 23.23 -9.74
N SER A 112 -7.37 23.19 -9.56
CA SER A 112 -8.05 23.47 -8.29
C SER A 112 -9.15 22.45 -8.02
N ALA A 113 -8.92 21.23 -8.41
CA ALA A 113 -9.83 20.11 -8.14
C ALA A 113 -9.99 19.89 -6.62
N THR A 114 -11.20 19.55 -6.19
CA THR A 114 -11.51 19.38 -4.76
C THR A 114 -12.54 18.27 -4.55
N VAL A 115 -12.45 17.55 -3.43
CA VAL A 115 -13.53 16.67 -2.98
C VAL A 115 -14.75 17.52 -2.65
N VAL A 116 -15.89 17.20 -3.26
CA VAL A 116 -17.16 17.91 -3.04
C VAL A 116 -18.16 17.08 -2.26
N GLY A 117 -17.97 15.77 -2.18
CA GLY A 117 -18.80 14.84 -1.41
C GLY A 117 -18.21 13.45 -1.38
N GLY A 118 -18.77 12.60 -0.56
CA GLY A 118 -18.36 11.21 -0.44
C GLY A 118 -19.39 10.38 0.32
N LEU A 119 -19.26 9.08 0.23
CA LEU A 119 -20.07 8.12 0.96
C LEU A 119 -19.18 6.96 1.38
N ASP A 120 -19.05 6.79 2.67
CA ASP A 120 -18.38 5.65 3.26
C ASP A 120 -19.16 4.36 3.00
N THR A 121 -18.50 3.27 2.70
CA THR A 121 -19.11 1.97 2.38
C THR A 121 -18.62 0.89 3.35
N ALA A 122 -19.35 -0.25 3.38
CA ALA A 122 -19.17 -1.24 4.43
C ALA A 122 -17.86 -2.06 4.30
N GLU A 123 -17.29 -2.10 3.07
CA GLU A 123 -16.12 -2.91 2.72
C GLU A 123 -15.16 -2.08 1.85
N LEU A 124 -14.37 -2.72 1.03
CA LEU A 124 -13.36 -2.08 0.19
C LEU A 124 -13.92 -1.71 -1.19
N ALA A 125 -14.07 -0.43 -1.46
CA ALA A 125 -14.50 0.08 -2.77
C ALA A 125 -13.41 -0.11 -3.83
N LEU A 126 -13.65 -1.00 -4.81
CA LEU A 126 -12.64 -1.42 -5.80
C LEU A 126 -12.87 -0.89 -7.22
N GLY A 127 -14.10 -0.60 -7.58
CA GLY A 127 -14.43 -0.11 -8.90
C GLY A 127 -15.73 0.67 -8.93
N VAL A 128 -15.83 1.62 -9.86
CA VAL A 128 -17.03 2.45 -9.99
C VAL A 128 -17.35 2.72 -11.46
N ALA A 129 -18.63 2.70 -11.79
CA ALA A 129 -19.17 3.19 -13.05
C ALA A 129 -20.30 4.17 -12.78
N VAL A 130 -20.51 5.15 -13.67
CA VAL A 130 -21.54 6.19 -13.46
C VAL A 130 -22.46 6.27 -14.68
N SER A 131 -23.74 6.27 -14.41
CA SER A 131 -24.77 6.45 -15.43
C SER A 131 -26.03 7.09 -14.85
N SER A 132 -26.61 8.04 -15.58
CA SER A 132 -27.94 8.60 -15.29
C SER A 132 -28.12 9.16 -13.88
N GLY A 133 -27.07 9.76 -13.29
CA GLY A 133 -27.11 10.35 -11.94
C GLY A 133 -26.91 9.33 -10.81
N TYR A 134 -26.50 8.11 -11.14
CA TYR A 134 -26.14 7.07 -10.17
C TYR A 134 -24.70 6.61 -10.35
N ALA A 135 -24.01 6.38 -9.23
CA ALA A 135 -22.78 5.64 -9.18
C ALA A 135 -23.06 4.18 -8.80
N TYR A 136 -22.46 3.29 -9.55
CA TYR A 136 -22.51 1.84 -9.36
C TYR A 136 -21.13 1.43 -8.86
N LEU A 137 -21.03 1.20 -7.56
CA LEU A 137 -19.78 0.92 -6.86
C LEU A 137 -19.71 -0.55 -6.52
N VAL A 138 -18.62 -1.22 -6.88
CA VAL A 138 -18.35 -2.57 -6.38
C VAL A 138 -17.54 -2.47 -5.10
N ASP A 139 -18.06 -3.09 -4.06
CA ASP A 139 -17.63 -2.97 -2.68
C ASP A 139 -17.24 -4.36 -2.16
N ARG A 140 -16.21 -4.92 -2.77
CA ARG A 140 -15.59 -6.21 -2.48
C ARG A 140 -16.61 -7.32 -2.18
N ASP A 141 -16.65 -7.81 -0.93
CA ASP A 141 -17.55 -8.88 -0.49
C ASP A 141 -19.00 -8.40 -0.30
N ALA A 142 -19.23 -7.11 -0.28
CA ALA A 142 -20.56 -6.49 -0.16
C ALA A 142 -21.28 -6.28 -1.51
N GLY A 143 -20.67 -6.69 -2.62
CA GLY A 143 -21.27 -6.73 -3.94
C GLY A 143 -21.41 -5.37 -4.63
N LEU A 144 -22.54 -5.11 -5.28
CA LEU A 144 -22.82 -3.87 -6.03
C LEU A 144 -23.64 -2.90 -5.20
N ARG A 145 -23.11 -1.69 -4.94
CA ARG A 145 -23.80 -0.58 -4.30
C ARG A 145 -24.31 0.40 -5.36
N ILE A 146 -25.53 0.87 -5.22
CA ILE A 146 -26.15 1.86 -6.11
C ILE A 146 -26.38 3.14 -5.33
N ILE A 147 -25.66 4.18 -5.71
CA ILE A 147 -25.55 5.43 -4.97
C ILE A 147 -26.12 6.56 -5.85
N ASP A 148 -27.06 7.31 -5.34
CA ASP A 148 -27.55 8.53 -6.00
C ASP A 148 -26.47 9.62 -5.84
N VAL A 149 -26.00 10.11 -6.96
CA VAL A 149 -24.98 11.17 -7.06
C VAL A 149 -25.53 12.40 -7.84
N SER A 150 -26.84 12.52 -7.92
CA SER A 150 -27.50 13.68 -8.55
C SER A 150 -27.19 15.00 -7.82
N ASP A 151 -26.99 14.94 -6.50
CA ASP A 151 -26.32 15.97 -5.72
C ASP A 151 -24.93 15.48 -5.34
N PRO A 152 -23.86 15.92 -6.05
CA PRO A 152 -22.50 15.49 -5.78
C PRO A 152 -21.98 15.77 -4.37
N ALA A 153 -22.57 16.78 -3.66
CA ALA A 153 -22.16 17.14 -2.31
C ALA A 153 -22.79 16.25 -1.22
N SER A 154 -23.80 15.46 -1.58
CA SER A 154 -24.56 14.64 -0.62
C SER A 154 -24.95 13.30 -1.26
N PRO A 155 -23.98 12.49 -1.70
CA PRO A 155 -24.28 11.16 -2.25
C PRO A 155 -24.90 10.28 -1.17
N PHE A 156 -25.84 9.41 -1.56
CA PHE A 156 -26.46 8.46 -0.62
C PHE A 156 -26.78 7.13 -1.31
N GLU A 157 -26.65 6.03 -0.55
CA GLU A 157 -26.99 4.69 -1.06
C GLU A 157 -28.51 4.57 -1.23
N VAL A 158 -28.92 4.16 -2.41
CA VAL A 158 -30.33 3.90 -2.78
C VAL A 158 -30.67 2.44 -2.55
N SER A 159 -29.76 1.56 -2.90
CA SER A 159 -29.95 0.11 -2.84
C SER A 159 -28.62 -0.62 -3.08
N PHE A 160 -28.65 -1.93 -2.89
CA PHE A 160 -27.51 -2.80 -3.17
C PHE A 160 -27.96 -4.16 -3.73
N VAL A 161 -27.02 -4.91 -4.30
CA VAL A 161 -27.16 -6.31 -4.68
C VAL A 161 -25.92 -7.05 -4.19
N ASP A 162 -26.11 -7.99 -3.28
CA ASP A 162 -25.05 -8.92 -2.93
C ASP A 162 -24.74 -9.79 -4.16
N THR A 163 -23.48 -9.84 -4.56
CA THR A 163 -23.03 -10.71 -5.65
C THR A 163 -22.27 -11.90 -5.05
N PRO A 164 -22.42 -13.09 -5.64
CA PRO A 164 -21.54 -14.20 -5.28
C PRO A 164 -20.09 -13.82 -5.63
N GLY A 165 -19.15 -14.22 -4.77
CA GLY A 165 -17.72 -13.93 -4.95
C GLY A 165 -17.35 -12.46 -4.72
N VAL A 166 -16.07 -12.16 -4.91
CA VAL A 166 -15.52 -10.82 -4.73
C VAL A 166 -15.85 -9.95 -5.94
N ALA A 167 -16.57 -8.85 -5.75
CA ALA A 167 -16.86 -7.87 -6.80
C ALA A 167 -15.65 -6.96 -7.05
N TRP A 168 -14.95 -7.19 -8.15
CA TRP A 168 -13.72 -6.47 -8.51
C TRP A 168 -13.94 -5.28 -9.44
N GLY A 169 -14.81 -5.43 -10.43
CA GLY A 169 -15.02 -4.43 -11.46
C GLY A 169 -16.45 -4.35 -11.93
N VAL A 170 -16.86 -3.17 -12.40
CA VAL A 170 -18.20 -2.93 -12.93
C VAL A 170 -18.17 -2.09 -14.19
N ALA A 171 -19.01 -2.45 -15.16
CA ALA A 171 -19.35 -1.62 -16.30
C ALA A 171 -20.86 -1.49 -16.41
N VAL A 172 -21.33 -0.35 -16.91
CA VAL A 172 -22.75 -0.09 -17.11
C VAL A 172 -23.04 0.15 -18.60
N ALA A 173 -24.01 -0.57 -19.13
CA ALA A 173 -24.49 -0.34 -20.50
C ALA A 173 -26.04 -0.43 -20.54
N GLY A 174 -26.65 0.67 -20.93
CA GLY A 174 -28.12 0.79 -20.96
C GLY A 174 -28.71 0.64 -19.56
N SER A 175 -29.59 -0.35 -19.38
CA SER A 175 -30.27 -0.63 -18.11
C SER A 175 -29.61 -1.77 -17.32
N TYR A 176 -28.38 -2.12 -17.62
CA TYR A 176 -27.70 -3.23 -16.98
C TYR A 176 -26.32 -2.85 -16.45
N ALA A 177 -26.02 -3.33 -15.25
CA ALA A 177 -24.66 -3.36 -14.70
C ALA A 177 -24.08 -4.77 -14.90
N TYR A 178 -22.83 -4.81 -15.31
CA TYR A 178 -22.04 -6.00 -15.53
C TYR A 178 -20.93 -6.02 -14.50
N VAL A 179 -20.97 -6.99 -13.59
CA VAL A 179 -20.03 -7.09 -12.47
C VAL A 179 -19.10 -8.27 -12.69
N ALA A 180 -17.80 -8.00 -12.66
CA ALA A 180 -16.76 -9.02 -12.60
C ALA A 180 -16.65 -9.49 -11.15
N ALA A 181 -17.06 -10.73 -10.88
CA ALA A 181 -17.31 -11.29 -9.55
C ALA A 181 -16.28 -12.39 -9.18
N GLY A 182 -14.99 -12.14 -9.47
CA GLY A 182 -13.92 -13.06 -9.17
C GLY A 182 -14.13 -14.44 -9.80
N PHE A 183 -13.99 -15.50 -9.03
CA PHE A 183 -14.17 -16.88 -9.49
C PHE A 183 -15.62 -17.25 -9.82
N ASP A 184 -16.57 -16.40 -9.53
CA ASP A 184 -17.97 -16.54 -9.91
C ASP A 184 -18.29 -15.92 -11.28
N GLY A 185 -17.29 -15.39 -11.98
CA GLY A 185 -17.36 -14.91 -13.35
C GLY A 185 -18.10 -13.59 -13.52
N LEU A 186 -18.95 -13.48 -14.56
CA LEU A 186 -19.71 -12.27 -14.90
C LEU A 186 -21.14 -12.34 -14.37
N ARG A 187 -21.56 -11.30 -13.60
CA ARG A 187 -22.93 -11.12 -13.14
C ARG A 187 -23.60 -9.98 -13.91
N VAL A 188 -24.84 -10.17 -14.33
CA VAL A 188 -25.64 -9.18 -15.06
C VAL A 188 -26.82 -8.75 -14.19
N ILE A 189 -26.85 -7.47 -13.84
CA ILE A 189 -27.81 -6.90 -12.91
C ILE A 189 -28.68 -5.90 -13.65
N ASP A 190 -29.99 -6.08 -13.61
CA ASP A 190 -30.96 -5.11 -14.10
C ASP A 190 -31.01 -3.92 -13.13
N ILE A 191 -30.64 -2.76 -13.64
CA ILE A 191 -30.60 -1.48 -12.93
C ILE A 191 -31.61 -0.48 -13.53
N SER A 192 -32.58 -0.96 -14.31
CA SER A 192 -33.63 -0.11 -14.88
C SER A 192 -34.44 0.63 -13.83
N ASN A 193 -34.54 0.05 -12.65
CA ASN A 193 -35.03 0.71 -11.44
C ASN A 193 -33.94 0.69 -10.36
N PRO A 194 -33.16 1.77 -10.18
CA PRO A 194 -32.06 1.82 -9.22
C PRO A 194 -32.44 1.51 -7.76
N ALA A 195 -33.71 1.68 -7.38
CA ALA A 195 -34.20 1.35 -6.05
C ALA A 195 -34.56 -0.14 -5.85
N MET A 196 -34.58 -0.92 -6.95
CA MET A 196 -34.96 -2.34 -6.93
C MET A 196 -34.12 -3.11 -7.96
N PRO A 197 -32.80 -3.10 -7.85
CA PRO A 197 -31.94 -3.86 -8.76
C PRO A 197 -32.13 -5.36 -8.57
N SER A 198 -31.82 -6.15 -9.59
CA SER A 198 -31.89 -7.60 -9.49
C SER A 198 -30.93 -8.28 -10.46
N GLU A 199 -30.26 -9.32 -10.01
CA GLU A 199 -29.48 -10.19 -10.89
C GLU A 199 -30.44 -10.90 -11.86
N VAL A 200 -30.19 -10.76 -13.16
CA VAL A 200 -31.01 -11.36 -14.22
C VAL A 200 -30.28 -12.41 -15.02
N GLY A 201 -28.96 -12.44 -14.98
CA GLY A 201 -28.15 -13.42 -15.69
C GLY A 201 -26.75 -13.54 -15.10
N ALA A 202 -26.13 -14.68 -15.33
CA ALA A 202 -24.79 -14.98 -14.92
C ALA A 202 -24.10 -15.92 -15.90
N VAL A 203 -22.78 -15.84 -15.99
CA VAL A 203 -21.95 -16.81 -16.71
C VAL A 203 -20.60 -16.94 -16.01
N ASP A 204 -20.26 -18.17 -15.64
CA ASP A 204 -18.97 -18.46 -15.02
C ASP A 204 -17.85 -18.35 -16.07
N THR A 205 -16.72 -17.80 -15.65
CA THR A 205 -15.49 -17.76 -16.44
C THR A 205 -14.47 -18.75 -15.90
N PRO A 206 -13.51 -19.22 -16.72
CA PRO A 206 -12.54 -20.23 -16.26
C PRO A 206 -11.56 -19.77 -15.19
N GLY A 207 -11.28 -18.46 -15.14
CA GLY A 207 -10.34 -17.81 -14.24
C GLY A 207 -11.02 -16.94 -13.20
N GLU A 208 -10.34 -15.89 -12.82
CA GLU A 208 -10.82 -14.89 -11.89
C GLU A 208 -11.22 -13.63 -12.68
N ALA A 209 -12.51 -13.34 -12.75
CA ALA A 209 -13.04 -12.15 -13.43
C ALA A 209 -12.72 -10.90 -12.61
N ILE A 210 -11.80 -10.07 -13.10
CA ILE A 210 -11.28 -8.88 -12.38
C ILE A 210 -11.89 -7.59 -12.92
N ARG A 211 -11.89 -7.41 -14.23
CA ARG A 211 -12.41 -6.19 -14.87
C ARG A 211 -13.28 -6.57 -16.06
N VAL A 212 -14.25 -5.72 -16.33
CA VAL A 212 -15.16 -5.90 -17.47
C VAL A 212 -15.31 -4.59 -18.23
N ALA A 213 -15.28 -4.68 -19.56
CA ALA A 213 -15.67 -3.62 -20.47
C ALA A 213 -16.80 -4.10 -21.37
N VAL A 214 -17.74 -3.22 -21.74
CA VAL A 214 -18.87 -3.57 -22.57
C VAL A 214 -18.87 -2.73 -23.84
N SER A 215 -18.97 -3.40 -24.99
CA SER A 215 -19.08 -2.73 -26.26
C SER A 215 -20.13 -3.45 -27.14
N GLY A 216 -21.15 -2.71 -27.59
CA GLY A 216 -22.25 -3.26 -28.33
C GLY A 216 -23.01 -4.34 -27.57
N SER A 217 -23.05 -5.55 -28.10
CA SER A 217 -23.71 -6.71 -27.50
C SER A 217 -22.76 -7.67 -26.79
N HIS A 218 -21.53 -7.26 -26.56
CA HIS A 218 -20.52 -8.11 -25.93
C HIS A 218 -19.90 -7.47 -24.68
N ALA A 219 -19.69 -8.29 -23.65
CA ALA A 219 -18.85 -7.99 -22.51
C ALA A 219 -17.49 -8.69 -22.70
N TYR A 220 -16.43 -7.96 -22.39
CA TYR A 220 -15.06 -8.40 -22.46
C TYR A 220 -14.51 -8.42 -21.04
N VAL A 221 -14.06 -9.58 -20.57
CA VAL A 221 -13.64 -9.80 -19.19
C VAL A 221 -12.17 -10.12 -19.15
N ALA A 222 -11.42 -9.35 -18.37
CA ALA A 222 -10.08 -9.69 -17.94
C ALA A 222 -10.20 -10.75 -16.84
N ASP A 223 -9.77 -11.99 -17.13
CA ASP A 223 -10.09 -13.23 -16.41
C ASP A 223 -8.84 -13.84 -15.75
N GLY A 224 -8.01 -13.00 -15.16
CA GLY A 224 -6.79 -13.41 -14.49
C GLY A 224 -5.88 -14.26 -15.37
N LEU A 225 -5.51 -15.46 -14.92
CA LEU A 225 -4.63 -16.38 -15.64
C LEU A 225 -5.25 -16.97 -16.92
N ASP A 226 -6.56 -16.89 -17.10
CA ASP A 226 -7.28 -17.37 -18.27
C ASP A 226 -7.48 -16.28 -19.36
N GLY A 227 -6.84 -15.12 -19.16
CA GLY A 227 -6.68 -14.05 -20.16
C GLY A 227 -7.97 -13.31 -20.46
N LEU A 228 -8.36 -13.21 -21.75
CA LEU A 228 -9.56 -12.50 -22.21
C LEU A 228 -10.71 -13.48 -22.43
N GLN A 229 -11.87 -13.19 -21.83
CA GLN A 229 -13.14 -13.86 -22.16
C GLN A 229 -14.07 -12.90 -22.89
N VAL A 230 -14.76 -13.39 -23.92
CA VAL A 230 -15.75 -12.62 -24.70
C VAL A 230 -17.13 -13.25 -24.50
N ILE A 231 -18.06 -12.47 -24.01
CA ILE A 231 -19.39 -12.91 -23.59
C ILE A 231 -20.44 -12.14 -24.39
N ASP A 232 -21.32 -12.86 -25.12
CA ASP A 232 -22.49 -12.29 -25.73
C ASP A 232 -23.53 -11.96 -24.65
N VAL A 233 -23.84 -10.69 -24.52
CA VAL A 233 -24.79 -10.13 -23.55
C VAL A 233 -25.99 -9.51 -24.26
N SER A 234 -26.21 -9.83 -25.55
CA SER A 234 -27.37 -9.38 -26.32
C SER A 234 -28.70 -9.78 -25.70
N THR A 235 -28.68 -10.87 -24.92
CA THR A 235 -29.77 -11.31 -24.05
C THR A 235 -29.30 -11.32 -22.61
N PRO A 236 -29.44 -10.22 -21.85
CA PRO A 236 -28.88 -10.05 -20.52
C PRO A 236 -29.24 -11.16 -19.51
N GLY A 237 -30.46 -11.74 -19.64
CA GLY A 237 -30.90 -12.86 -18.80
C GLY A 237 -30.30 -14.23 -19.15
N SER A 238 -29.49 -14.30 -20.20
CA SER A 238 -28.84 -15.53 -20.66
C SER A 238 -27.52 -15.21 -21.35
N PRO A 239 -26.54 -14.66 -20.64
CA PRO A 239 -25.23 -14.35 -21.20
C PRO A 239 -24.50 -15.64 -21.60
N VAL A 240 -23.75 -15.60 -22.69
CA VAL A 240 -23.07 -16.78 -23.26
C VAL A 240 -21.64 -16.43 -23.63
N ARG A 241 -20.68 -17.18 -23.13
CA ARG A 241 -19.28 -17.06 -23.56
C ARG A 241 -19.16 -17.53 -25.02
N VAL A 242 -18.72 -16.64 -25.90
CA VAL A 242 -18.63 -16.88 -27.36
C VAL A 242 -17.21 -16.95 -27.87
N GLY A 243 -16.24 -16.40 -27.14
CA GLY A 243 -14.82 -16.40 -27.50
C GLY A 243 -13.91 -16.29 -26.27
N SER A 244 -12.65 -16.62 -26.48
CA SER A 244 -11.61 -16.46 -25.45
C SER A 244 -10.22 -16.39 -26.10
N LEU A 245 -9.28 -15.74 -25.40
CA LEU A 245 -7.87 -15.72 -25.76
C LEU A 245 -7.02 -15.87 -24.52
N ASN A 246 -6.31 -16.99 -24.41
CA ASN A 246 -5.31 -17.16 -23.37
C ASN A 246 -4.14 -16.21 -23.63
N LEU A 247 -3.78 -15.44 -22.60
CA LEU A 247 -2.66 -14.52 -22.60
C LEU A 247 -1.57 -15.03 -21.63
N VAL A 248 -0.31 -14.76 -21.99
CA VAL A 248 0.78 -15.10 -21.07
C VAL A 248 0.88 -14.00 -20.03
N GLY A 249 0.40 -14.28 -18.82
CA GLY A 249 0.36 -13.34 -17.71
C GLY A 249 -1.01 -13.29 -17.05
N TYR A 250 -1.17 -12.41 -16.06
CA TYR A 250 -2.40 -12.23 -15.31
C TYR A 250 -3.16 -11.02 -15.85
N ALA A 251 -4.31 -11.24 -16.49
CA ALA A 251 -5.15 -10.18 -17.04
C ALA A 251 -5.88 -9.43 -15.92
N GLN A 252 -5.43 -8.20 -15.64
CA GLN A 252 -5.88 -7.37 -14.53
C GLN A 252 -6.81 -6.24 -14.97
N ALA A 253 -6.56 -5.67 -16.15
CA ALA A 253 -7.27 -4.51 -16.65
C ALA A 253 -7.76 -4.73 -18.09
N ILE A 254 -8.84 -4.04 -18.46
CA ILE A 254 -9.36 -4.04 -19.82
C ILE A 254 -10.08 -2.75 -20.14
N ASP A 255 -9.86 -2.26 -21.35
CA ASP A 255 -10.69 -1.26 -21.99
C ASP A 255 -10.90 -1.62 -23.48
N VAL A 256 -11.96 -1.13 -24.08
CA VAL A 256 -12.34 -1.45 -25.46
C VAL A 256 -12.57 -0.19 -26.26
N SER A 257 -11.89 -0.08 -27.39
CA SER A 257 -12.08 1.02 -28.34
C SER A 257 -12.19 0.49 -29.78
N GLY A 258 -13.31 0.73 -30.40
CA GLY A 258 -13.58 0.26 -31.77
C GLY A 258 -13.56 -1.26 -31.91
N ALA A 259 -12.66 -1.77 -32.74
CA ALA A 259 -12.46 -3.20 -32.98
C ALA A 259 -11.37 -3.84 -32.12
N PHE A 260 -10.85 -3.14 -31.11
CA PHE A 260 -9.74 -3.60 -30.31
C PHE A 260 -10.07 -3.59 -28.81
N ALA A 261 -9.62 -4.64 -28.11
CA ALA A 261 -9.52 -4.69 -26.67
C ALA A 261 -8.06 -4.46 -26.25
N PHE A 262 -7.89 -3.66 -25.21
CA PHE A 262 -6.61 -3.31 -24.62
C PHE A 262 -6.55 -3.91 -23.22
N VAL A 263 -5.71 -4.91 -23.04
CA VAL A 263 -5.63 -5.71 -21.81
C VAL A 263 -4.32 -5.43 -21.10
N GLY A 264 -4.40 -4.98 -19.85
CA GLY A 264 -3.26 -4.87 -18.94
C GLY A 264 -2.97 -6.24 -18.33
N LEU A 265 -1.75 -6.72 -18.56
CA LEU A 265 -1.23 -7.94 -17.94
C LEU A 265 -0.19 -7.54 -16.91
N LEU A 266 -0.42 -7.73 -15.64
CA LEU A 266 0.46 -7.27 -14.55
C LEU A 266 1.94 -7.14 -14.98
N GLU A 267 2.69 -8.21 -14.94
CA GLU A 267 4.15 -8.22 -15.20
C GLU A 267 4.53 -8.06 -16.69
N PHE A 268 3.54 -8.06 -17.60
CA PHE A 268 3.77 -8.09 -19.05
C PHE A 268 3.23 -6.86 -19.79
N GLY A 269 2.73 -5.86 -19.06
CA GLY A 269 2.28 -4.60 -19.64
C GLY A 269 1.02 -4.72 -20.50
N LEU A 270 0.97 -3.99 -21.62
CA LEU A 270 -0.19 -3.87 -22.50
C LEU A 270 -0.22 -4.91 -23.61
N ARG A 271 -1.41 -5.50 -23.83
CA ARG A 271 -1.71 -6.33 -25.00
C ARG A 271 -2.86 -5.71 -25.81
N VAL A 272 -2.70 -5.68 -27.11
CA VAL A 272 -3.73 -5.20 -28.05
C VAL A 272 -4.31 -6.38 -28.80
N ILE A 273 -5.64 -6.53 -28.75
CA ILE A 273 -6.36 -7.71 -29.24
C ILE A 273 -7.42 -7.25 -30.23
N ASP A 274 -7.38 -7.77 -31.44
CA ASP A 274 -8.46 -7.61 -32.44
C ASP A 274 -9.68 -8.44 -32.00
N ILE A 275 -10.77 -7.76 -31.73
CA ILE A 275 -12.07 -8.31 -31.33
C ILE A 275 -13.13 -8.10 -32.40
N SER A 276 -12.76 -7.74 -33.62
CA SER A 276 -13.69 -7.59 -34.75
C SER A 276 -14.51 -8.87 -35.04
N THR A 277 -13.94 -10.01 -34.65
CA THR A 277 -14.64 -11.31 -34.64
C THR A 277 -14.70 -11.82 -33.18
N PRO A 278 -15.76 -11.52 -32.42
CA PRO A 278 -15.89 -11.84 -31.01
C PRO A 278 -15.62 -13.32 -30.65
N ALA A 279 -16.00 -14.24 -31.55
CA ALA A 279 -15.78 -15.68 -31.37
C ALA A 279 -14.32 -16.12 -31.58
N ASN A 280 -13.45 -15.26 -32.10
CA ASN A 280 -12.04 -15.58 -32.35
C ASN A 280 -11.17 -14.34 -32.17
N PRO A 281 -11.00 -13.85 -30.93
CA PRO A 281 -10.11 -12.72 -30.65
C PRO A 281 -8.66 -13.09 -30.94
N ILE A 282 -7.88 -12.13 -31.46
CA ILE A 282 -6.48 -12.36 -31.88
C ILE A 282 -5.59 -11.23 -31.33
N GLN A 283 -4.51 -11.57 -30.61
CA GLN A 283 -3.52 -10.58 -30.23
C GLN A 283 -2.79 -10.06 -31.48
N VAL A 284 -2.77 -8.75 -31.65
CA VAL A 284 -2.14 -8.07 -32.79
C VAL A 284 -0.93 -7.24 -32.37
N GLY A 285 -0.88 -6.76 -31.12
CA GLY A 285 0.23 -5.97 -30.61
C GLY A 285 0.52 -6.25 -29.13
N SER A 286 1.70 -5.85 -28.70
CA SER A 286 2.12 -5.92 -27.30
C SER A 286 3.18 -4.89 -26.98
N MET A 287 3.16 -4.41 -25.75
CA MET A 287 4.20 -3.57 -25.18
C MET A 287 4.35 -3.90 -23.70
N ASP A 288 5.56 -4.27 -23.29
CA ASP A 288 5.88 -4.50 -21.88
C ASP A 288 6.10 -3.15 -21.19
N THR A 289 5.55 -2.97 -19.99
CA THR A 289 5.74 -1.78 -19.16
C THR A 289 6.66 -2.09 -17.97
N PRO A 290 7.30 -1.06 -17.38
CA PRO A 290 8.26 -1.27 -16.29
C PRO A 290 7.64 -1.85 -15.02
N GLY A 291 6.36 -1.52 -14.74
CA GLY A 291 5.62 -1.91 -13.56
C GLY A 291 4.60 -3.02 -13.79
N TRP A 292 3.51 -2.94 -13.07
CA TRP A 292 2.36 -3.83 -13.22
C TRP A 292 1.19 -3.07 -13.86
N ALA A 293 0.77 -3.48 -15.03
CA ALA A 293 -0.35 -2.85 -15.74
C ALA A 293 -1.69 -3.16 -15.04
N CYS A 294 -2.01 -2.41 -13.99
CA CYS A 294 -3.19 -2.57 -13.13
C CYS A 294 -4.45 -1.93 -13.69
N GLY A 295 -4.31 -0.84 -14.47
CA GLY A 295 -5.42 -0.12 -15.09
C GLY A 295 -5.10 0.23 -16.54
N VAL A 296 -6.11 0.21 -17.39
CA VAL A 296 -6.01 0.64 -18.80
C VAL A 296 -7.21 1.53 -19.15
N ALA A 297 -6.95 2.62 -19.84
CA ALA A 297 -7.97 3.46 -20.45
C ALA A 297 -7.51 3.94 -21.82
N VAL A 298 -8.39 3.95 -22.81
CA VAL A 298 -8.06 4.36 -24.18
C VAL A 298 -8.84 5.60 -24.59
N ASN A 299 -8.13 6.58 -25.11
CA ASN A 299 -8.74 7.79 -25.64
C ASN A 299 -8.02 8.21 -26.93
N GLY A 300 -8.74 8.26 -28.03
CA GLY A 300 -8.15 8.54 -29.35
C GLY A 300 -7.12 7.50 -29.76
N GLY A 301 -5.91 7.96 -30.09
CA GLY A 301 -4.78 7.09 -30.48
C GLY A 301 -3.84 6.73 -29.33
N SER A 302 -4.22 6.99 -28.08
CA SER A 302 -3.37 6.74 -26.93
C SER A 302 -4.04 5.78 -25.95
N ALA A 303 -3.28 4.81 -25.45
CA ALA A 303 -3.61 4.02 -24.26
C ALA A 303 -2.87 4.57 -23.05
N PHE A 304 -3.59 4.74 -21.96
CA PHE A 304 -3.09 5.18 -20.67
C PHE A 304 -3.07 3.96 -19.75
N VAL A 305 -1.91 3.62 -19.23
CA VAL A 305 -1.73 2.47 -18.35
C VAL A 305 -1.35 2.96 -16.95
N ALA A 306 -2.16 2.62 -15.95
CA ALA A 306 -1.77 2.72 -14.56
C ALA A 306 -0.86 1.53 -14.27
N ASP A 307 0.43 1.79 -14.17
CA ASP A 307 1.51 0.80 -14.23
C ASP A 307 2.09 0.52 -12.83
N TYR A 308 1.22 0.52 -11.81
CA TYR A 308 1.61 0.32 -10.41
C TYR A 308 2.74 1.26 -10.01
N PHE A 309 3.92 0.73 -9.65
CA PHE A 309 5.09 1.55 -9.35
C PHE A 309 5.72 2.24 -10.57
N GLY A 310 5.32 1.89 -11.77
CA GLY A 310 5.67 2.60 -13.00
C GLY A 310 4.87 3.88 -13.22
N GLY A 311 3.87 4.16 -12.38
CA GLY A 311 3.04 5.36 -12.49
C GLY A 311 2.08 5.32 -13.68
N LEU A 312 1.94 6.45 -14.38
CA LEU A 312 1.15 6.55 -15.60
C LEU A 312 2.05 6.37 -16.83
N ARG A 313 1.75 5.39 -17.69
CA ARG A 313 2.39 5.25 -19.01
C ARG A 313 1.44 5.69 -20.11
N VAL A 314 1.93 6.45 -21.06
CA VAL A 314 1.19 6.91 -22.24
C VAL A 314 1.74 6.20 -23.47
N ILE A 315 0.92 5.37 -24.10
CA ILE A 315 1.30 4.47 -25.18
C ILE A 315 0.56 4.88 -26.45
N ASP A 316 1.28 5.14 -27.53
CA ASP A 316 0.67 5.32 -28.86
C ASP A 316 0.15 3.97 -29.36
N VAL A 317 -1.14 3.92 -29.68
CA VAL A 317 -1.85 2.74 -30.20
C VAL A 317 -2.53 3.05 -31.52
N THR A 318 -2.11 4.10 -32.23
CA THR A 318 -2.62 4.45 -33.56
C THR A 318 -2.36 3.33 -34.57
N ASP A 319 -1.24 2.62 -34.43
CA ASP A 319 -1.02 1.32 -35.06
C ASP A 319 -1.15 0.20 -34.00
N PRO A 320 -2.30 -0.48 -33.93
CA PRO A 320 -2.54 -1.54 -32.95
C PRO A 320 -1.53 -2.70 -33.00
N GLY A 321 -0.84 -2.89 -34.13
CA GLY A 321 0.18 -3.93 -34.32
C GLY A 321 1.55 -3.56 -33.75
N SER A 322 1.79 -2.29 -33.43
CA SER A 322 3.08 -1.77 -33.00
C SER A 322 2.93 -0.68 -31.93
N PRO A 323 2.33 -0.98 -30.77
CA PRO A 323 2.22 -0.01 -29.70
C PRO A 323 3.60 0.36 -29.13
N PHE A 324 3.79 1.64 -28.75
CA PHE A 324 5.04 2.12 -28.16
C PHE A 324 4.79 3.26 -27.16
N GLU A 325 5.60 3.34 -26.10
CA GLU A 325 5.52 4.41 -25.12
C GLU A 325 5.96 5.74 -25.73
N VAL A 326 5.16 6.78 -25.50
CA VAL A 326 5.43 8.16 -25.95
C VAL A 326 5.68 9.10 -24.79
N GLY A 327 5.22 8.77 -23.57
CA GLY A 327 5.41 9.62 -22.38
C GLY A 327 4.99 8.89 -21.11
N HIS A 328 5.43 9.42 -19.97
CA HIS A 328 5.05 8.87 -18.66
C HIS A 328 5.06 9.92 -17.55
N ILE A 329 4.43 9.58 -16.43
CA ILE A 329 4.51 10.30 -15.15
C ILE A 329 4.77 9.25 -14.09
N ASP A 330 5.93 9.32 -13.43
CA ASP A 330 6.28 8.39 -12.36
C ASP A 330 5.54 8.75 -11.07
N THR A 331 5.10 7.74 -10.33
CA THR A 331 4.54 7.87 -8.98
C THR A 331 5.46 7.21 -7.97
N PRO A 332 5.39 7.58 -6.67
CA PRO A 332 6.01 6.81 -5.61
C PRO A 332 5.55 5.35 -5.60
N GLY A 333 6.37 4.49 -4.99
CA GLY A 333 6.07 3.07 -4.80
C GLY A 333 5.41 2.79 -3.46
N GLU A 334 5.82 1.68 -2.85
CA GLU A 334 5.28 1.20 -1.57
C GLU A 334 6.20 1.64 -0.42
N ALA A 335 5.66 2.37 0.56
CA ALA A 335 6.40 2.75 1.76
C ALA A 335 6.54 1.54 2.69
N MET A 336 7.76 1.01 2.83
CA MET A 336 8.05 -0.17 3.63
C MET A 336 8.53 0.18 5.03
N ASP A 337 9.37 1.21 5.13
CA ASP A 337 9.95 1.66 6.39
C ASP A 337 10.18 3.16 6.37
N VAL A 338 10.21 3.79 7.53
CA VAL A 338 10.40 5.22 7.69
C VAL A 338 11.26 5.53 8.90
N VAL A 339 12.19 6.46 8.77
CA VAL A 339 12.90 7.02 9.90
C VAL A 339 12.86 8.53 9.85
N ALA A 340 12.62 9.18 10.99
CA ALA A 340 12.61 10.63 11.06
C ALA A 340 13.88 11.17 11.71
N ALA A 341 14.50 12.16 11.08
CA ALA A 341 15.69 12.83 11.59
C ALA A 341 15.64 14.35 11.29
N GLY A 342 15.67 15.14 12.34
CA GLY A 342 15.50 16.59 12.26
C GLY A 342 14.10 16.96 11.78
N SER A 343 14.02 17.71 10.69
CA SER A 343 12.76 18.13 10.05
C SER A 343 12.40 17.28 8.82
N HIS A 344 12.99 16.11 8.66
CA HIS A 344 12.75 15.26 7.49
C HIS A 344 12.43 13.83 7.90
N ALA A 345 11.52 13.21 7.14
CA ALA A 345 11.32 11.76 7.14
C ALA A 345 12.00 11.16 5.91
N TYR A 346 12.66 10.04 6.11
CA TYR A 346 13.34 9.26 5.08
C TYR A 346 12.61 7.95 4.93
N VAL A 347 12.10 7.69 3.74
CA VAL A 347 11.19 6.59 3.46
C VAL A 347 11.87 5.57 2.56
N ALA A 348 11.96 4.34 2.99
CA ALA A 348 12.31 3.21 2.14
C ALA A 348 11.11 2.89 1.25
N ASP A 349 11.14 3.40 0.02
CA ASP A 349 10.10 3.22 -0.98
C ASP A 349 10.49 2.05 -1.88
N ARG A 350 9.91 0.89 -1.60
CA ARG A 350 10.26 -0.42 -2.17
C ARG A 350 10.55 -0.39 -3.68
N SER A 351 9.73 0.31 -4.43
CA SER A 351 9.80 0.32 -5.88
C SER A 351 10.52 1.53 -6.46
N SER A 352 10.77 2.56 -5.66
CA SER A 352 11.23 3.86 -6.14
C SER A 352 12.49 4.39 -5.46
N GLY A 353 13.04 3.64 -4.50
CA GLY A 353 14.29 3.99 -3.83
C GLY A 353 14.11 4.69 -2.49
N LEU A 354 14.96 5.65 -2.16
CA LEU A 354 14.84 6.46 -0.95
C LEU A 354 14.11 7.75 -1.29
N ARG A 355 13.06 8.07 -0.52
CA ARG A 355 12.33 9.35 -0.57
C ARG A 355 12.70 10.20 0.63
N VAL A 356 12.79 11.51 0.44
CA VAL A 356 13.05 12.48 1.50
C VAL A 356 11.88 13.45 1.57
N ILE A 357 11.19 13.44 2.69
CA ILE A 357 9.99 14.23 2.94
C ILE A 357 10.32 15.32 3.96
N ASP A 358 10.12 16.58 3.62
CA ASP A 358 10.18 17.68 4.58
C ASP A 358 8.92 17.64 5.46
N THR A 359 9.12 17.46 6.74
CA THR A 359 8.10 17.39 7.79
C THR A 359 8.22 18.57 8.77
N SER A 360 8.87 19.66 8.36
CA SER A 360 8.97 20.89 9.17
C SER A 360 7.60 21.50 9.49
N ASP A 361 6.64 21.33 8.57
CA ASP A 361 5.21 21.47 8.82
C ASP A 361 4.56 20.09 8.70
N PRO A 362 4.32 19.39 9.80
CA PRO A 362 3.79 18.03 9.77
C PRO A 362 2.35 17.96 9.26
N THR A 363 1.61 19.06 9.22
CA THR A 363 0.25 19.12 8.65
C THR A 363 0.25 19.18 7.12
N SER A 364 1.42 19.46 6.52
CA SER A 364 1.58 19.60 5.07
C SER A 364 2.96 19.07 4.64
N PRO A 365 3.24 17.77 4.82
CA PRO A 365 4.53 17.18 4.46
C PRO A 365 4.75 17.22 2.94
N VAL A 366 5.98 17.51 2.51
CA VAL A 366 6.33 17.67 1.10
C VAL A 366 7.56 16.86 0.74
N GLU A 367 7.49 16.05 -0.32
CA GLU A 367 8.68 15.43 -0.88
C GLU A 367 9.63 16.49 -1.43
N VAL A 368 10.86 16.51 -0.95
CA VAL A 368 11.90 17.45 -1.36
C VAL A 368 13.01 16.81 -2.16
N GLY A 369 13.16 15.49 -2.10
CA GLY A 369 14.15 14.78 -2.87
C GLY A 369 13.95 13.28 -2.87
N HIS A 370 14.51 12.61 -3.87
CA HIS A 370 14.54 11.16 -3.95
C HIS A 370 15.79 10.68 -4.69
N VAL A 371 16.13 9.41 -4.48
CA VAL A 371 17.17 8.71 -5.23
C VAL A 371 16.74 7.26 -5.46
N ALA A 372 16.71 6.86 -6.74
CA ALA A 372 16.43 5.48 -7.09
C ALA A 372 17.56 4.56 -6.63
N THR A 373 17.23 3.41 -6.07
CA THR A 373 18.23 2.37 -5.81
C THR A 373 18.49 1.55 -7.07
N PRO A 374 19.73 1.12 -7.32
CA PRO A 374 20.05 0.31 -8.49
C PRO A 374 19.27 -1.01 -8.53
N GLY A 375 18.98 -1.48 -9.73
CA GLY A 375 18.38 -2.81 -9.94
C GLY A 375 16.86 -2.86 -9.93
N GLN A 376 16.19 -1.71 -10.10
CA GLN A 376 14.73 -1.68 -10.26
C GLN A 376 14.26 -2.62 -11.39
N PRO A 377 13.20 -3.43 -11.22
CA PRO A 377 12.31 -3.51 -10.04
C PRO A 377 12.79 -4.46 -8.91
N MET A 378 14.03 -4.86 -8.86
CA MET A 378 14.57 -5.82 -7.89
C MET A 378 15.42 -5.21 -6.76
N GLY A 379 15.84 -3.94 -6.89
CA GLY A 379 16.55 -3.19 -5.84
C GLY A 379 15.58 -2.57 -4.84
N GLN A 380 14.84 -3.38 -4.11
CA GLN A 380 13.75 -2.98 -3.24
C GLN A 380 14.27 -2.50 -1.88
N PRO A 381 14.25 -1.20 -1.56
CA PRO A 381 14.44 -0.72 -0.20
C PRO A 381 13.39 -1.32 0.74
N MET A 382 13.85 -1.94 1.81
CA MET A 382 13.02 -2.58 2.82
C MET A 382 13.14 -1.90 4.18
N GLY A 383 14.37 -1.43 4.52
CA GLY A 383 14.66 -0.77 5.77
C GLY A 383 15.57 0.44 5.58
N VAL A 384 15.49 1.42 6.47
CA VAL A 384 16.31 2.63 6.44
C VAL A 384 16.75 3.06 7.82
N ALA A 385 18.02 3.48 7.96
CA ALA A 385 18.56 4.11 9.15
C ALA A 385 19.32 5.39 8.79
N ILE A 386 19.32 6.37 9.69
CA ILE A 386 20.05 7.63 9.52
C ILE A 386 21.17 7.73 10.53
N ALA A 387 22.37 8.04 10.05
CA ALA A 387 23.48 8.41 10.92
C ALA A 387 24.26 9.59 10.31
N GLY A 388 24.28 10.71 11.04
CA GLY A 388 24.88 11.96 10.57
C GLY A 388 24.21 12.48 9.31
N SER A 389 24.97 12.61 8.21
CA SER A 389 24.51 13.08 6.91
C SER A 389 24.25 11.94 5.91
N HIS A 390 24.15 10.71 6.37
CA HIS A 390 23.96 9.56 5.48
C HIS A 390 22.72 8.75 5.87
N ALA A 391 22.00 8.32 4.85
CA ALA A 391 20.99 7.28 4.95
C ALA A 391 21.62 5.93 4.57
N PHE A 392 21.32 4.91 5.37
CA PHE A 392 21.73 3.53 5.16
C PHE A 392 20.47 2.75 4.81
N VAL A 393 20.44 2.18 3.64
CA VAL A 393 19.24 1.54 3.08
C VAL A 393 19.50 0.05 2.88
N ALA A 394 18.73 -0.79 3.54
CA ALA A 394 18.68 -2.22 3.28
C ALA A 394 17.87 -2.44 1.99
N ALA A 395 18.55 -2.86 0.91
CA ALA A 395 17.99 -2.89 -0.44
C ALA A 395 17.80 -4.33 -0.97
N PHE A 396 17.16 -5.16 -0.16
CA PHE A 396 16.80 -6.54 -0.47
C PHE A 396 17.96 -7.34 -1.09
N HIS A 397 17.87 -7.77 -2.36
CA HIS A 397 18.94 -8.53 -3.05
C HIS A 397 20.20 -7.71 -3.35
N TYR A 398 20.19 -6.42 -3.13
CA TYR A 398 21.33 -5.52 -3.41
C TYR A 398 22.06 -5.07 -2.14
N GLY A 399 21.75 -5.69 -1.00
CA GLY A 399 22.43 -5.48 0.28
C GLY A 399 22.29 -4.07 0.82
N LEU A 400 23.40 -3.47 1.27
CA LEU A 400 23.43 -2.12 1.87
C LEU A 400 23.75 -1.06 0.82
N ARG A 401 22.93 0.00 0.76
CA ARG A 401 23.19 1.24 0.01
C ARG A 401 23.41 2.40 0.96
N ILE A 402 24.40 3.23 0.71
CA ILE A 402 24.73 4.42 1.51
C ILE A 402 24.51 5.65 0.67
N ILE A 403 23.63 6.52 1.14
CA ILE A 403 23.15 7.69 0.42
C ILE A 403 23.52 8.95 1.20
N ASP A 404 24.21 9.88 0.58
CA ASP A 404 24.45 11.20 1.14
C ASP A 404 23.14 12.00 1.10
N VAL A 405 22.67 12.39 2.27
CA VAL A 405 21.45 13.19 2.49
C VAL A 405 21.77 14.56 3.12
N SER A 406 23.04 14.97 3.07
CA SER A 406 23.45 16.30 3.56
C SER A 406 22.72 17.46 2.86
N SER A 407 22.24 17.21 1.64
CA SER A 407 21.33 18.07 0.89
C SER A 407 20.03 17.30 0.62
N PRO A 408 19.01 17.42 1.45
CA PRO A 408 17.75 16.68 1.31
C PRO A 408 17.09 16.78 -0.07
N ALA A 409 17.23 17.92 -0.75
CA ALA A 409 16.69 18.12 -2.09
C ALA A 409 17.50 17.47 -3.23
N SER A 410 18.64 16.86 -2.92
CA SER A 410 19.52 16.26 -3.93
C SER A 410 20.30 15.09 -3.31
N PRO A 411 19.62 14.06 -2.81
CA PRO A 411 20.29 12.89 -2.26
C PRO A 411 20.98 12.10 -3.38
N PHE A 412 22.10 11.43 -3.06
CA PHE A 412 22.82 10.58 -4.03
C PHE A 412 23.57 9.44 -3.36
N GLU A 413 23.66 8.30 -4.03
CA GLU A 413 24.41 7.15 -3.53
C GLU A 413 25.92 7.45 -3.53
N VAL A 414 26.56 7.17 -2.39
CA VAL A 414 28.02 7.36 -2.22
C VAL A 414 28.76 6.03 -2.10
N GLY A 415 28.11 4.96 -1.73
CA GLY A 415 28.72 3.65 -1.60
C GLY A 415 27.71 2.53 -1.40
N SER A 416 28.16 1.30 -1.62
CA SER A 416 27.32 0.11 -1.49
C SER A 416 28.12 -1.14 -1.17
N VAL A 417 27.44 -2.12 -0.54
CA VAL A 417 27.94 -3.49 -0.33
C VAL A 417 26.81 -4.45 -0.61
N ASP A 418 26.99 -5.32 -1.59
CA ASP A 418 26.05 -6.41 -1.84
C ASP A 418 26.22 -7.47 -0.74
N THR A 419 25.12 -7.93 -0.16
CA THR A 419 25.09 -8.99 0.85
C THR A 419 24.56 -10.30 0.23
N PRO A 420 24.91 -11.46 0.80
CA PRO A 420 24.55 -12.73 0.16
C PRO A 420 23.09 -13.13 0.32
N GLY A 421 22.35 -12.51 1.21
CA GLY A 421 20.93 -12.79 1.49
C GLY A 421 19.99 -11.75 0.91
N GLU A 422 18.96 -11.45 1.66
CA GLU A 422 17.94 -10.44 1.38
C GLU A 422 17.97 -9.42 2.52
N ALA A 423 18.52 -8.24 2.28
CA ALA A 423 18.63 -7.19 3.30
C ALA A 423 17.27 -6.57 3.60
N TYR A 424 16.73 -6.82 4.79
CA TYR A 424 15.43 -6.31 5.26
C TYR A 424 15.59 -5.10 6.17
N GLY A 425 16.35 -5.21 7.26
CA GLY A 425 16.53 -4.17 8.24
C GLY A 425 17.98 -3.69 8.34
N VAL A 426 18.20 -2.49 8.85
CA VAL A 426 19.53 -1.94 9.10
C VAL A 426 19.57 -1.05 10.33
N ALA A 427 20.58 -1.23 11.17
CA ALA A 427 20.88 -0.33 12.26
C ALA A 427 22.32 0.17 12.17
N VAL A 428 22.58 1.39 12.63
CA VAL A 428 23.93 1.97 12.62
C VAL A 428 24.37 2.33 14.03
N SER A 429 25.55 1.86 14.41
CA SER A 429 26.17 2.22 15.68
C SER A 429 27.66 2.52 15.51
N GLY A 430 28.06 3.74 15.82
CA GLY A 430 29.43 4.22 15.63
C GLY A 430 29.83 4.20 14.15
N SER A 431 30.85 3.40 13.82
CA SER A 431 31.37 3.27 12.45
C SER A 431 30.89 2.01 11.75
N TYR A 432 29.87 1.34 12.26
CA TYR A 432 29.39 0.07 11.73
C TYR A 432 27.89 0.10 11.44
N ALA A 433 27.53 -0.42 10.28
CA ALA A 433 26.17 -0.77 9.94
C ALA A 433 25.96 -2.28 10.18
N TYR A 434 24.83 -2.62 10.76
CA TYR A 434 24.38 -3.97 11.05
C TYR A 434 23.17 -4.24 10.16
N VAL A 435 23.31 -5.19 9.24
CA VAL A 435 22.27 -5.49 8.26
C VAL A 435 21.64 -6.84 8.59
N ALA A 436 20.32 -6.83 8.78
CA ALA A 436 19.51 -8.03 8.85
C ALA A 436 19.30 -8.56 7.44
N ASP A 437 20.03 -9.62 7.07
CA ASP A 437 20.19 -10.10 5.68
C ASP A 437 19.37 -11.36 5.40
N GLY A 438 18.19 -11.48 6.02
CA GLY A 438 17.31 -12.62 5.83
C GLY A 438 18.03 -13.94 6.13
N ASN A 439 18.01 -14.85 5.17
CA ASN A 439 18.74 -16.12 5.28
C ASN A 439 20.27 -15.95 5.31
N GLY A 440 20.80 -14.79 4.99
CA GLY A 440 22.19 -14.43 5.15
C GLY A 440 22.58 -14.09 6.59
N GLY A 441 21.61 -13.96 7.51
CA GLY A 441 21.83 -13.67 8.92
C GLY A 441 22.15 -12.20 9.19
N LEU A 442 23.03 -11.93 10.17
CA LEU A 442 23.47 -10.58 10.51
C LEU A 442 24.82 -10.28 9.84
N ARG A 443 24.88 -9.20 9.06
CA ARG A 443 26.09 -8.69 8.41
C ARG A 443 26.58 -7.44 9.15
N VAL A 444 27.89 -7.35 9.39
CA VAL A 444 28.53 -6.20 10.03
C VAL A 444 29.43 -5.50 9.02
N ILE A 445 29.12 -4.27 8.70
CA ILE A 445 29.76 -3.51 7.62
C ILE A 445 30.45 -2.28 8.22
N ASP A 446 31.75 -2.14 8.00
CA ASP A 446 32.49 -0.93 8.33
C ASP A 446 32.08 0.19 7.36
N VAL A 447 31.48 1.23 7.90
CA VAL A 447 30.99 2.40 7.19
C VAL A 447 31.73 3.68 7.63
N SER A 448 32.87 3.54 8.28
CA SER A 448 33.74 4.66 8.64
C SER A 448 34.14 5.53 7.45
N SER A 449 34.12 4.93 6.26
CA SER A 449 34.31 5.60 4.98
C SER A 449 33.09 5.28 4.08
N PRO A 450 32.03 6.10 4.10
CA PRO A 450 30.77 5.81 3.39
C PRO A 450 30.90 5.51 1.90
N GLY A 451 31.91 6.10 1.22
CA GLY A 451 32.20 5.83 -0.19
C GLY A 451 32.95 4.53 -0.48
N SER A 452 33.33 3.78 0.56
CA SER A 452 34.05 2.50 0.42
C SER A 452 33.71 1.59 1.59
N PRO A 453 32.42 1.23 1.76
CA PRO A 453 32.00 0.34 2.85
C PRO A 453 32.55 -1.07 2.64
N ALA A 454 32.78 -1.81 3.72
CA ALA A 454 33.32 -3.17 3.66
C ALA A 454 32.70 -4.07 4.74
N GLU A 455 32.25 -5.27 4.34
CA GLU A 455 31.86 -6.29 5.32
C GLU A 455 33.10 -6.72 6.12
N VAL A 456 32.99 -6.67 7.46
CA VAL A 456 34.08 -7.00 8.39
C VAL A 456 33.76 -8.21 9.25
N GLY A 457 32.49 -8.59 9.37
CA GLY A 457 32.06 -9.75 10.13
C GLY A 457 30.63 -10.15 9.78
N PHE A 458 30.29 -11.38 10.10
CA PHE A 458 28.93 -11.90 9.94
C PHE A 458 28.66 -13.07 10.87
N ILE A 459 27.36 -13.35 11.06
CA ILE A 459 26.89 -14.57 11.71
C ILE A 459 25.59 -15.00 11.05
N ASP A 460 25.48 -16.30 10.73
CA ASP A 460 24.29 -16.90 10.15
C ASP A 460 23.54 -17.71 11.25
N PRO A 461 22.65 -17.06 12.02
CA PRO A 461 21.94 -17.73 13.09
C PRO A 461 20.72 -18.50 12.55
N PRO A 462 20.14 -19.41 13.35
CA PRO A 462 18.88 -20.07 12.99
C PRO A 462 17.75 -19.04 12.81
N GLY A 463 16.87 -19.25 11.81
CA GLY A 463 15.68 -18.44 11.58
C GLY A 463 15.85 -17.26 10.64
N GLY A 464 17.09 -16.87 10.35
CA GLY A 464 17.39 -15.68 9.55
C GLY A 464 17.50 -14.41 10.39
N ALA A 465 17.45 -13.24 9.73
CA ALA A 465 17.38 -11.93 10.37
C ALA A 465 16.50 -11.01 9.52
N PHE A 466 15.43 -10.45 10.09
CA PHE A 466 14.47 -9.59 9.38
C PHE A 466 14.62 -8.14 9.81
N ASP A 467 14.88 -7.91 11.09
CA ASP A 467 15.16 -6.58 11.61
C ASP A 467 16.24 -6.64 12.69
N VAL A 468 16.85 -5.49 12.98
CA VAL A 468 17.97 -5.38 13.92
C VAL A 468 17.97 -4.07 14.69
N ALA A 469 18.08 -4.15 16.00
CA ALA A 469 18.39 -3.03 16.89
C ALA A 469 19.75 -3.24 17.56
N VAL A 470 20.50 -2.16 17.82
CA VAL A 470 21.83 -2.25 18.43
C VAL A 470 21.90 -1.41 19.70
N ALA A 471 22.19 -2.06 20.81
CA ALA A 471 22.36 -1.40 22.09
C ALA A 471 23.42 -2.11 22.97
N GLY A 472 24.21 -1.35 23.72
CA GLY A 472 25.13 -1.88 24.75
C GLY A 472 26.17 -2.89 24.25
N GLY A 473 26.60 -2.80 22.98
CA GLY A 473 27.54 -3.74 22.36
C GLY A 473 26.91 -5.06 21.91
N HIS A 474 25.58 -5.13 21.85
CA HIS A 474 24.81 -6.27 21.35
C HIS A 474 23.91 -5.81 20.19
N ALA A 475 23.77 -6.70 19.21
CA ALA A 475 22.73 -6.63 18.20
C ALA A 475 21.59 -7.58 18.62
N TYR A 476 20.38 -7.07 18.58
CA TYR A 476 19.14 -7.79 18.84
C TYR A 476 18.45 -7.95 17.52
N THR A 477 18.17 -9.18 17.11
CA THR A 477 17.54 -9.46 15.80
C THR A 477 16.20 -10.11 15.97
N ALA A 478 15.20 -9.58 15.25
CA ALA A 478 13.96 -10.28 14.96
C ALA A 478 14.26 -11.36 13.92
N ALA A 479 14.08 -12.64 14.28
CA ALA A 479 14.58 -13.78 13.52
C ALA A 479 13.47 -14.76 13.09
N GLY A 480 12.32 -14.23 12.69
CA GLY A 480 11.18 -15.01 12.20
C GLY A 480 10.75 -16.09 13.19
N ASP A 481 10.69 -17.34 12.73
CA ASP A 481 10.33 -18.49 13.58
C ASP A 481 11.29 -18.75 14.76
N ALA A 482 12.48 -18.17 14.77
CA ALA A 482 13.42 -18.30 15.88
C ALA A 482 13.17 -17.27 17.00
N GLY A 483 12.35 -16.24 16.75
CA GLY A 483 12.01 -15.19 17.71
C GLY A 483 13.14 -14.16 17.88
N LEU A 484 13.53 -13.85 19.11
CA LEU A 484 14.62 -12.93 19.45
C LEU A 484 15.96 -13.64 19.49
N LEU A 485 16.97 -13.08 18.82
CA LEU A 485 18.37 -13.47 18.96
C LEU A 485 19.18 -12.30 19.53
N VAL A 486 20.11 -12.59 20.42
CA VAL A 486 21.02 -11.61 21.01
C VAL A 486 22.46 -11.97 20.63
N ILE A 487 23.10 -11.06 19.91
CA ILE A 487 24.43 -11.25 19.30
C ILE A 487 25.40 -10.24 19.93
N ASP A 488 26.48 -10.70 20.54
CA ASP A 488 27.59 -9.84 20.99
C ASP A 488 28.33 -9.32 19.75
N VAL A 489 28.31 -8.02 19.56
CA VAL A 489 28.98 -7.30 18.46
C VAL A 489 30.07 -6.35 19.01
N SER A 490 30.49 -6.51 20.25
CA SER A 490 31.59 -5.76 20.83
C SER A 490 32.91 -5.93 20.05
N SER A 491 33.02 -7.04 19.30
CA SER A 491 34.07 -7.27 18.31
C SER A 491 33.40 -7.38 16.91
N PRO A 492 33.27 -6.29 16.15
CA PRO A 492 32.55 -6.27 14.87
C PRO A 492 33.00 -7.31 13.85
N SER A 493 34.30 -7.69 13.87
CA SER A 493 34.82 -8.73 12.97
C SER A 493 34.57 -10.17 13.44
N ASN A 494 33.93 -10.36 14.59
CA ASN A 494 33.63 -11.69 15.14
C ASN A 494 32.37 -11.63 15.99
N PRO A 495 31.19 -11.39 15.39
CA PRO A 495 29.93 -11.40 16.12
C PRO A 495 29.63 -12.81 16.67
N VAL A 496 29.04 -12.90 17.85
CA VAL A 496 28.78 -14.17 18.54
C VAL A 496 27.35 -14.19 19.09
N LEU A 497 26.59 -15.22 18.75
CA LEU A 497 25.29 -15.47 19.35
C LEU A 497 25.46 -15.81 20.85
N VAL A 498 24.93 -14.98 21.74
CA VAL A 498 25.04 -15.14 23.19
C VAL A 498 23.75 -15.52 23.88
N GLY A 499 22.59 -15.20 23.26
CA GLY A 499 21.27 -15.54 23.79
C GLY A 499 20.22 -15.67 22.72
N SER A 500 19.13 -16.36 23.04
CA SER A 500 17.95 -16.47 22.16
C SER A 500 16.70 -16.74 22.96
N LEU A 501 15.54 -16.30 22.44
CA LEU A 501 14.23 -16.59 22.97
C LEU A 501 13.25 -16.80 21.82
N SER A 502 12.69 -17.99 21.68
CA SER A 502 11.64 -18.25 20.68
C SER A 502 10.36 -17.58 21.10
N THR A 503 9.69 -16.94 20.14
CA THR A 503 8.37 -16.33 20.27
C THR A 503 7.31 -17.19 19.57
N PRO A 504 6.01 -17.03 19.91
CA PRO A 504 4.96 -17.88 19.33
C PRO A 504 4.61 -17.58 17.88
N GLY A 505 4.87 -16.35 17.41
CA GLY A 505 4.57 -15.88 16.06
C GLY A 505 5.78 -15.90 15.14
N TYR A 506 5.89 -14.90 14.30
CA TYR A 506 7.01 -14.69 13.38
C TYR A 506 7.62 -13.31 13.65
N ALA A 507 8.76 -13.26 14.34
CA ALA A 507 9.40 -12.01 14.73
C ALA A 507 9.86 -11.23 13.50
N GLN A 508 9.29 -10.04 13.26
CA GLN A 508 9.55 -9.20 12.09
C GLN A 508 10.26 -7.91 12.43
N GLY A 509 9.77 -7.13 13.42
CA GLY A 509 10.34 -5.87 13.85
C GLY A 509 10.86 -5.92 15.27
N ILE A 510 11.82 -5.05 15.60
CA ILE A 510 12.41 -4.98 16.94
C ILE A 510 12.88 -3.58 17.30
N ASP A 511 12.52 -3.12 18.50
CA ASP A 511 13.14 -1.97 19.14
C ASP A 511 13.70 -2.34 20.51
N VAL A 512 14.73 -1.64 20.95
CA VAL A 512 15.36 -1.88 22.24
C VAL A 512 15.50 -0.58 23.03
N SER A 513 14.82 -0.52 24.15
CA SER A 513 14.88 0.62 25.06
C SER A 513 15.33 0.18 26.46
N GLY A 514 16.48 0.66 26.89
CA GLY A 514 17.08 0.27 28.17
C GLY A 514 17.45 -1.21 28.23
N ALA A 515 16.77 -1.96 29.09
CA ALA A 515 16.97 -3.40 29.29
C ALA A 515 15.84 -4.24 28.71
N ILE A 516 14.96 -3.64 27.93
CA ILE A 516 13.81 -4.31 27.33
C ILE A 516 13.95 -4.31 25.80
N ALA A 517 13.75 -5.47 25.20
CA ALA A 517 13.52 -5.62 23.77
C ALA A 517 12.00 -5.78 23.52
N TRP A 518 11.51 -5.03 22.56
CA TRP A 518 10.15 -5.02 22.10
C TRP A 518 10.13 -5.69 20.72
N VAL A 519 9.41 -6.79 20.58
CA VAL A 519 9.40 -7.57 19.34
C VAL A 519 7.99 -7.60 18.75
N ALA A 520 7.87 -7.12 17.53
CA ALA A 520 6.69 -7.29 16.71
C ALA A 520 6.70 -8.72 16.13
N ASP A 521 5.79 -9.57 16.61
CA ASP A 521 5.83 -11.03 16.46
C ASP A 521 4.71 -11.55 15.52
N ASP A 522 4.39 -10.78 14.47
CA ASP A 522 3.30 -11.08 13.53
C ASP A 522 2.01 -11.45 14.30
N SER A 523 1.51 -12.67 14.11
CA SER A 523 0.32 -13.20 14.80
C SER A 523 0.50 -13.39 16.30
N GLY A 524 1.70 -13.21 16.82
CA GLY A 524 2.02 -13.24 18.24
C GLY A 524 1.83 -11.89 18.94
N GLY A 525 1.57 -10.80 18.19
CA GLY A 525 1.42 -9.44 18.73
C GLY A 525 2.74 -8.82 19.18
N LEU A 526 2.69 -7.94 20.18
CA LEU A 526 3.87 -7.32 20.77
C LEU A 526 4.42 -8.18 21.91
N ARG A 527 5.70 -8.55 21.84
CA ARG A 527 6.43 -9.27 22.92
C ARG A 527 7.33 -8.32 23.69
N VAL A 528 7.30 -8.41 25.00
CA VAL A 528 8.09 -7.61 25.92
C VAL A 528 9.12 -8.51 26.59
N ILE A 529 10.41 -8.32 26.29
CA ILE A 529 11.47 -9.26 26.66
C ILE A 529 12.56 -8.53 27.46
N ASP A 530 12.83 -8.97 28.68
CA ASP A 530 13.95 -8.52 29.49
C ASP A 530 15.25 -9.06 28.89
N VAL A 531 16.10 -8.16 28.46
CA VAL A 531 17.44 -8.42 27.90
C VAL A 531 18.56 -7.87 28.79
N SER A 532 18.27 -7.55 30.06
CA SER A 532 19.27 -7.10 31.06
C SER A 532 20.39 -8.11 31.22
N THR A 533 20.13 -9.37 30.96
CA THR A 533 21.11 -10.45 30.87
C THR A 533 21.12 -10.99 29.42
N PRO A 534 21.95 -10.46 28.53
CA PRO A 534 21.95 -10.81 27.09
C PRO A 534 22.03 -12.30 26.79
N ALA A 535 22.73 -13.08 27.63
CA ALA A 535 22.86 -14.53 27.49
C ALA A 535 21.61 -15.32 27.92
N ASN A 536 20.62 -14.67 28.51
CA ASN A 536 19.39 -15.32 28.98
C ASN A 536 18.21 -14.33 28.90
N PRO A 537 17.75 -13.98 27.69
CA PRO A 537 16.57 -13.15 27.55
C PRO A 537 15.33 -13.85 28.09
N VAL A 538 14.42 -13.09 28.71
CA VAL A 538 13.21 -13.63 29.36
C VAL A 538 12.00 -12.80 28.96
N GLU A 539 10.96 -13.44 28.41
CA GLU A 539 9.69 -12.77 28.19
C GLU A 539 9.08 -12.33 29.53
N VAL A 540 8.78 -11.05 29.64
CA VAL A 540 8.17 -10.42 30.83
C VAL A 540 6.65 -10.41 30.67
N SER A 541 6.19 -10.04 29.49
CA SER A 541 4.78 -9.91 29.15
C SER A 541 4.60 -9.87 27.64
N PHE A 542 3.36 -9.80 27.20
CA PHE A 542 3.00 -9.59 25.81
C PHE A 542 1.67 -8.84 25.70
N PHE A 543 1.42 -8.27 24.53
CA PHE A 543 0.13 -7.71 24.15
C PHE A 543 -0.31 -8.34 22.83
N ASP A 544 -1.46 -9.02 22.82
CA ASP A 544 -2.01 -9.71 21.66
C ASP A 544 -3.53 -9.55 21.67
N GLU A 545 -4.07 -8.88 20.65
CA GLU A 545 -5.51 -8.71 20.46
C GLU A 545 -6.19 -9.90 19.77
N GLY A 546 -5.41 -10.90 19.32
CA GLY A 546 -5.92 -12.12 18.67
C GLY A 546 -6.35 -11.96 17.21
N TYR A 547 -6.22 -10.76 16.59
CA TYR A 547 -6.68 -10.48 15.22
C TYR A 547 -5.74 -9.56 14.42
N GLY A 548 -4.55 -9.25 14.91
CA GLY A 548 -3.60 -8.37 14.22
C GLY A 548 -2.34 -9.09 13.75
N ARG A 549 -1.55 -8.42 12.92
CA ARG A 549 -0.20 -8.80 12.54
C ARG A 549 0.74 -7.65 12.86
N ALA A 550 1.53 -7.80 13.93
CA ALA A 550 2.52 -6.82 14.29
C ALA A 550 3.75 -6.95 13.38
N TYR A 551 3.99 -5.95 12.55
CA TYR A 551 5.10 -5.93 11.61
C TYR A 551 6.32 -5.19 12.14
N ASP A 552 6.08 -4.03 12.80
CA ASP A 552 7.15 -3.21 13.32
C ASP A 552 6.73 -2.53 14.64
N VAL A 553 7.72 -2.08 15.41
CA VAL A 553 7.50 -1.42 16.70
C VAL A 553 8.51 -0.33 16.96
N ALA A 554 8.04 0.82 17.43
CA ALA A 554 8.87 1.91 17.93
C ALA A 554 8.45 2.29 19.36
N VAL A 555 9.39 2.48 20.25
CA VAL A 555 9.10 2.83 21.65
C VAL A 555 9.55 4.25 21.96
N ALA A 556 8.62 5.09 22.40
CA ALA A 556 8.92 6.44 22.84
C ALA A 556 8.22 6.75 24.19
N GLY A 557 9.02 7.08 25.19
CA GLY A 557 8.54 7.38 26.53
C GLY A 557 7.83 6.18 27.17
N ARG A 558 6.53 6.34 27.47
CA ARG A 558 5.70 5.29 28.09
C ARG A 558 4.88 4.48 27.09
N PHE A 559 5.02 4.72 25.81
CA PHE A 559 4.21 4.08 24.78
C PHE A 559 5.05 3.27 23.80
N ALA A 560 4.54 2.10 23.42
CA ALA A 560 4.95 1.36 22.25
C ALA A 560 3.94 1.61 21.13
N TYR A 561 4.44 1.97 19.98
CA TYR A 561 3.68 2.18 18.75
C TYR A 561 3.93 0.98 17.85
N VAL A 562 2.88 0.29 17.46
CA VAL A 562 2.99 -0.94 16.69
C VAL A 562 2.29 -0.76 15.35
N ALA A 563 3.02 -0.95 14.27
CA ALA A 563 2.47 -1.08 12.93
C ALA A 563 1.78 -2.46 12.83
N ASN A 564 0.43 -2.45 12.83
CA ASN A 564 -0.36 -3.68 12.93
C ASN A 564 -1.28 -3.82 11.73
N PHE A 565 -0.70 -4.21 10.59
CA PHE A 565 -1.39 -4.42 9.33
C PHE A 565 -2.24 -3.21 8.89
N SER A 566 -3.53 -3.14 9.28
CA SER A 566 -4.47 -2.09 8.88
C SER A 566 -4.55 -0.92 9.86
N ARG A 567 -3.65 -0.82 10.85
CA ARG A 567 -3.72 0.23 11.87
C ARG A 567 -2.41 0.48 12.59
N LEU A 568 -2.27 1.69 13.12
CA LEU A 568 -1.33 2.04 14.16
C LEU A 568 -1.95 1.72 15.52
N MET A 569 -1.29 0.90 16.33
CA MET A 569 -1.69 0.65 17.72
C MET A 569 -0.78 1.41 18.68
N VAL A 570 -1.36 1.95 19.74
CA VAL A 570 -0.64 2.62 20.83
C VAL A 570 -0.86 1.82 22.10
N ILE A 571 0.23 1.32 22.66
CA ILE A 571 0.22 0.47 23.86
C ILE A 571 0.95 1.20 24.98
N ASP A 572 0.28 1.41 26.10
CA ASP A 572 0.90 1.92 27.32
C ASP A 572 1.77 0.82 27.93
N VAL A 573 3.04 1.08 28.00
CA VAL A 573 4.10 0.19 28.50
C VAL A 573 4.80 0.76 29.72
N SER A 574 4.16 1.71 30.40
CA SER A 574 4.68 2.27 31.66
C SER A 574 4.87 1.20 32.73
N ASP A 575 4.04 0.15 32.71
CA ASP A 575 4.29 -1.11 33.41
C ASP A 575 4.59 -2.21 32.38
N VAL A 576 5.86 -2.55 32.24
CA VAL A 576 6.32 -3.57 31.28
C VAL A 576 5.77 -4.97 31.57
N THR A 577 5.19 -5.20 32.77
CA THR A 577 4.59 -6.50 33.14
C THR A 577 3.11 -6.59 32.77
N GLU A 578 2.46 -5.47 32.46
CA GLU A 578 1.02 -5.40 32.13
C GLU A 578 0.78 -4.32 31.05
N PRO A 579 1.23 -4.54 29.79
CA PRO A 579 0.98 -3.61 28.70
C PRO A 579 -0.51 -3.52 28.39
N VAL A 580 -1.02 -2.31 28.13
CA VAL A 580 -2.44 -2.05 27.91
C VAL A 580 -2.61 -1.20 26.66
N GLU A 581 -3.61 -1.49 25.83
CA GLU A 581 -3.95 -0.61 24.71
C GLU A 581 -4.37 0.76 25.23
N ALA A 582 -3.71 1.81 24.74
CA ALA A 582 -4.04 3.20 25.01
C ALA A 582 -4.88 3.83 23.89
N GLY A 583 -4.78 3.28 22.67
CA GLY A 583 -5.56 3.71 21.52
C GLY A 583 -5.10 3.04 20.23
N SER A 584 -5.87 3.24 19.17
CA SER A 584 -5.52 2.76 17.83
C SER A 584 -6.10 3.70 16.77
N PHE A 585 -5.50 3.67 15.58
CA PHE A 585 -5.93 4.42 14.41
C PHE A 585 -5.84 3.53 13.18
N ASP A 586 -6.97 3.37 12.46
CA ASP A 586 -7.00 2.63 11.21
C ASP A 586 -6.27 3.42 10.12
N THR A 587 -5.35 2.77 9.41
CA THR A 587 -4.59 3.39 8.32
C THR A 587 -5.22 3.01 6.98
N PRO A 588 -5.18 3.90 5.96
CA PRO A 588 -5.81 3.63 4.66
C PRO A 588 -5.09 2.58 3.82
N GLY A 589 -3.83 2.26 4.15
CA GLY A 589 -3.02 1.24 3.53
C GLY A 589 -2.70 0.08 4.47
N LEU A 590 -1.49 -0.43 4.35
CA LEU A 590 -0.96 -1.46 5.24
C LEU A 590 0.19 -0.87 6.06
N ALA A 591 0.02 -0.69 7.37
CA ALA A 591 1.07 -0.22 8.26
C ALA A 591 2.19 -1.27 8.37
N TRP A 592 3.34 -1.01 7.75
CA TRP A 592 4.52 -1.87 7.72
C TRP A 592 5.62 -1.43 8.65
N GLY A 593 5.96 -0.14 8.61
CA GLY A 593 7.02 0.44 9.41
C GLY A 593 6.51 1.56 10.31
N VAL A 594 7.11 1.74 11.47
CA VAL A 594 6.77 2.83 12.39
C VAL A 594 8.02 3.44 13.02
N ALA A 595 8.08 4.77 13.07
CA ALA A 595 9.14 5.49 13.75
C ALA A 595 8.59 6.57 14.66
N ALA A 596 9.22 6.78 15.80
CA ALA A 596 8.91 7.85 16.74
C ALA A 596 10.02 8.90 16.75
N SER A 597 9.69 10.17 16.60
CA SER A 597 10.66 11.26 16.66
C SER A 597 10.02 12.54 17.24
N GLY A 598 10.54 13.00 18.37
CA GLY A 598 10.01 14.17 19.07
C GLY A 598 8.57 13.95 19.54
N GLU A 599 7.65 14.79 19.05
CA GLU A 599 6.23 14.74 19.37
C GLU A 599 5.41 14.02 18.28
N PHE A 600 6.06 13.36 17.31
CA PHE A 600 5.41 12.77 16.15
C PHE A 600 5.75 11.30 15.99
N ILE A 601 4.77 10.55 15.48
CA ILE A 601 4.90 9.17 15.03
C ILE A 601 4.71 9.18 13.51
N PHE A 602 5.58 8.47 12.82
CA PHE A 602 5.54 8.28 11.38
C PHE A 602 5.23 6.82 11.09
N VAL A 603 4.25 6.59 10.24
CA VAL A 603 3.85 5.24 9.82
C VAL A 603 4.10 5.11 8.32
N ALA A 604 4.91 4.14 7.92
CA ALA A 604 5.02 3.73 6.54
C ALA A 604 3.82 2.83 6.21
N ASP A 605 2.88 3.38 5.43
CA ASP A 605 1.55 2.82 5.20
C ASP A 605 1.43 2.22 3.79
N TYR A 606 2.45 1.50 3.37
CA TYR A 606 2.54 0.76 2.11
C TYR A 606 2.03 1.57 0.90
N ASP A 607 0.83 1.23 0.39
CA ASP A 607 0.21 1.88 -0.78
C ASP A 607 -0.28 3.31 -0.50
N ALA A 608 -0.43 3.70 0.76
CA ALA A 608 -0.96 5.01 1.16
C ALA A 608 0.13 6.01 1.53
N GLY A 609 1.41 5.62 1.42
CA GLY A 609 2.55 6.50 1.64
C GLY A 609 2.95 6.62 3.11
N VAL A 610 3.04 7.83 3.65
CA VAL A 610 3.44 8.06 5.04
C VAL A 610 2.39 8.87 5.78
N GLU A 611 1.97 8.38 6.93
CA GLU A 611 1.10 9.09 7.86
C GLU A 611 1.87 9.65 9.04
N ILE A 612 1.49 10.83 9.50
CA ILE A 612 2.14 11.54 10.61
C ILE A 612 1.11 11.78 11.70
N PHE A 613 1.35 11.20 12.87
CA PHE A 613 0.51 11.34 14.05
C PHE A 613 1.21 12.15 15.13
N GLN A 614 0.45 12.88 15.92
CA GLN A 614 0.97 13.49 17.13
C GLN A 614 0.98 12.47 18.26
N VAL A 615 2.09 12.39 18.99
CA VAL A 615 2.22 11.56 20.22
C VAL A 615 1.11 11.91 21.19
N CYS A 616 0.50 10.90 21.79
CA CYS A 616 -0.51 11.11 22.84
C CYS A 616 0.08 11.99 23.95
N PRO A 617 -0.54 13.14 24.27
CA PRO A 617 -0.09 13.93 25.40
C PRO A 617 -0.17 13.08 26.67
N GLU A 618 0.81 13.22 27.57
CA GLU A 618 0.71 12.61 28.89
C GLU A 618 -0.64 12.97 29.48
N TRP A 619 -1.44 11.97 29.83
CA TRP A 619 -2.74 12.22 30.46
C TRP A 619 -2.54 13.09 31.70
N PRO A 620 -3.27 14.22 31.87
CA PRO A 620 -3.17 15.06 33.07
C PRO A 620 -3.59 14.34 34.36
N PHE A 621 -3.95 13.05 34.28
CA PHE A 621 -4.40 12.21 35.37
C PHE A 621 -3.43 11.10 35.80
N ALA A 622 -2.13 11.27 35.55
CA ALA A 622 -1.10 10.37 36.09
C ALA A 622 -1.03 10.40 37.64
N ASP A 623 -1.78 11.28 38.27
CA ASP A 623 -2.06 11.23 39.71
C ASP A 623 -3.23 10.29 39.93
N GLY A 624 -2.92 9.01 40.11
CA GLY A 624 -3.92 7.97 40.33
C GLY A 624 -5.01 8.40 41.31
N PHE A 625 -6.25 8.02 41.02
CA PHE A 625 -7.42 8.14 41.91
C PHE A 625 -7.18 7.55 43.33
N GLU A 626 -6.02 7.03 43.60
CA GLU A 626 -5.63 6.35 44.82
C GLU A 626 -5.34 7.29 46.00
N SER A 627 -5.09 8.61 45.74
CA SER A 627 -4.78 9.55 46.83
C SER A 627 -6.02 10.14 47.51
N GLY A 628 -7.21 10.04 46.91
CA GLY A 628 -8.42 10.65 47.42
C GLY A 628 -8.35 12.19 47.52
N ASP A 629 -7.34 12.82 46.90
CA ASP A 629 -7.15 14.27 46.95
C ASP A 629 -7.74 14.92 45.69
N THR A 630 -8.84 15.64 45.87
CA THR A 630 -9.55 16.39 44.83
C THR A 630 -9.02 17.82 44.66
N SER A 631 -7.91 18.20 45.28
CA SER A 631 -7.36 19.56 45.27
C SER A 631 -6.91 20.07 43.90
N ALA A 632 -6.64 19.15 42.97
CA ALA A 632 -6.28 19.49 41.58
C ALA A 632 -7.46 19.88 40.67
N TRP A 633 -8.69 19.73 41.14
CA TRP A 633 -9.93 19.97 40.36
C TRP A 633 -10.44 21.42 40.37
N SER A 634 -9.65 22.37 40.82
CA SER A 634 -10.06 23.78 40.95
C SER A 634 -9.73 24.67 39.75
N ALA A 635 -9.28 24.12 38.61
CA ALA A 635 -9.00 24.91 37.41
C ALA A 635 -10.19 24.83 36.44
N THR A 636 -10.99 25.87 36.45
CA THR A 636 -11.98 26.32 35.49
C THR A 636 -11.75 25.86 34.05
N VAL A 637 -12.73 25.09 33.55
CA VAL A 637 -12.97 24.98 32.09
C VAL A 637 -13.68 26.27 31.64
N PRO A 638 -13.25 26.96 30.58
CA PRO A 638 -13.97 28.11 30.04
C PRO A 638 -15.28 27.70 29.35
#